data_aba0974f0cdb3211babce3aae51a8f64
#
_entry.id   aba0974f0cdb3211babce3aae51a8f64
#
_cell.length_a   1.000
_cell.length_b   1.000
_cell.length_c   1.000
_cell.angle_alpha   90.00
_cell.angle_beta   90.00
_cell.angle_gamma   90.00
#
_symmetry.space_group_name_H-M   'P 1'
#
loop_
_entity.id
_entity.type
_entity.pdbx_description
1 polymer ?
#
loop_
_entity_poly.entity_id
_entity_poly.type
_entity_poly.pdbx_seq_one_letter_code
_entity_poly.pdbx_strand_id
1 'polypeptide(L)'
;MTKRNAMNVSRSMIKNFCVLGLLLVSLSTLAQPLVWKDAPDETFVFKLSDKEALKLLKGRFRPKDWERVLTTPFASFSEKWEEQPAEGHFIFANIERNKINYSYHPVIPFQVFLFKEYGALTLQVVDAEGDIRNDAKVRLDYNRLLYDNSSQTYSYEDWSEEEDHILTVELDKFRAVFDLKKHLVPSWYSDYWDREESRPSFYSYMITDKNKYKPGETVRFKSYALSGNRRPLKQELSLWMRTKGYQFKKILTLPPYHPGGFAGEFQLDDSLKLELDRLYSIQLRDKRGRVAATTNFRYEDYELTGSKLEAKLHSDVQYASQVNKLEVVATDANGLPMQEMEVEITVRLRTILHSYTSVLSLPDTLMFRRISLDATGKTHLEIPADIFGPADCAYEVNVLLLTLDNERREQRCRATFYHSHYELQYHTRGDSLRFAFLDKGVERSVEAELICGNDKKIRKIHLPYEQKFSQAATGYLLRVPAFNYESRIAVADMNSQLDLKGEIDSDSLKACLTNPLNLDVSWYVYQGNQLLQKGAGKELDLHIGDIDTRAVYYIEVFYFMGNEERSLKRVYRVYPNSLSVETNLPKRIYPGQRVDATLHVRDRYGEPVPNVDLTAFSVNSQLGYDIPDLPYYGAEPQAREQRASYSMKQKNYLHSASLDFEHWNRLAHLDRLPYYRFIYPSGQLFRHVMDTPDGSTQFAPYVMMGGKSVTIYVIELNDKPCYFSWTKQPQGYSFRIPPESSKQKVTIRLSDRAIVLDSISFEKGKKTILSLDMEQVPKEAKTVWL
;
A
#
# COMPACT_ATOMS: atom_id res chain seq x y z
N MET A 1 -23.17 44.89 -17.60
CA MET A 1 -23.69 43.62 -18.21
C MET A 1 -22.76 43.00 -19.26
N THR A 2 -21.45 43.23 -19.24
CA THR A 2 -20.57 42.86 -20.35
C THR A 2 -19.28 42.14 -19.95
N LYS A 3 -19.18 41.60 -18.73
CA LYS A 3 -17.98 40.83 -18.29
C LYS A 3 -18.26 39.37 -17.85
N ARG A 4 -19.50 38.88 -17.86
CA ARG A 4 -19.84 37.51 -17.49
C ARG A 4 -19.96 36.52 -18.66
N ASN A 5 -20.11 37.01 -19.87
CA ASN A 5 -20.25 36.13 -21.04
C ASN A 5 -18.93 35.70 -21.70
N ALA A 6 -17.82 36.38 -21.44
CA ALA A 6 -16.52 36.01 -21.98
C ALA A 6 -15.85 34.82 -21.26
N MET A 7 -16.23 34.55 -19.99
CA MET A 7 -15.64 33.45 -19.21
C MET A 7 -16.28 32.08 -19.46
N ASN A 8 -17.51 32.01 -19.97
CA ASN A 8 -18.16 30.73 -20.24
C ASN A 8 -17.84 30.17 -21.62
N VAL A 9 -17.45 31.01 -22.58
CA VAL A 9 -17.01 30.55 -23.90
C VAL A 9 -15.61 29.95 -23.86
N SER A 10 -14.73 30.44 -22.99
CA SER A 10 -13.37 29.90 -22.80
C SER A 10 -13.33 28.52 -22.12
N ARG A 11 -14.26 28.24 -21.18
CA ARG A 11 -14.34 26.94 -20.51
C ARG A 11 -14.95 25.83 -21.39
N SER A 12 -15.83 26.17 -22.32
CA SER A 12 -16.37 25.22 -23.31
C SER A 12 -15.32 24.87 -24.36
N MET A 13 -14.53 25.85 -24.83
CA MET A 13 -13.43 25.57 -25.78
C MET A 13 -12.30 24.75 -25.15
N ILE A 14 -11.94 24.98 -23.87
CA ILE A 14 -10.90 24.22 -23.22
C ILE A 14 -11.34 22.76 -22.96
N LYS A 15 -12.62 22.51 -22.62
CA LYS A 15 -13.13 21.14 -22.50
C LYS A 15 -13.15 20.39 -23.81
N ASN A 16 -13.54 21.04 -24.93
CA ASN A 16 -13.53 20.43 -26.25
C ASN A 16 -12.09 20.22 -26.77
N PHE A 17 -11.14 21.09 -26.42
CA PHE A 17 -9.74 20.91 -26.76
C PHE A 17 -9.09 19.77 -25.98
N CYS A 18 -9.45 19.58 -24.71
CA CYS A 18 -8.98 18.43 -23.92
C CYS A 18 -9.56 17.10 -24.37
N VAL A 19 -10.81 17.05 -24.81
CA VAL A 19 -11.43 15.84 -25.36
C VAL A 19 -10.89 15.53 -26.78
N LEU A 20 -10.63 16.55 -27.61
CA LEU A 20 -9.96 16.35 -28.89
C LEU A 20 -8.47 15.99 -28.73
N GLY A 21 -7.79 16.51 -27.72
CA GLY A 21 -6.42 16.14 -27.35
C GLY A 21 -6.31 14.71 -26.86
N LEU A 22 -7.29 14.24 -26.07
CA LEU A 22 -7.37 12.83 -25.60
C LEU A 22 -7.76 11.86 -26.72
N LEU A 23 -8.58 12.28 -27.68
CA LEU A 23 -8.91 11.48 -28.86
C LEU A 23 -7.75 11.43 -29.87
N LEU A 24 -6.93 12.47 -29.98
CA LEU A 24 -5.73 12.47 -30.83
C LEU A 24 -4.58 11.67 -30.19
N VAL A 25 -4.50 11.61 -28.86
CA VAL A 25 -3.54 10.74 -28.14
C VAL A 25 -3.97 9.26 -28.22
N SER A 26 -5.28 8.97 -28.27
CA SER A 26 -5.76 7.59 -28.42
C SER A 26 -5.70 7.06 -29.85
N LEU A 27 -5.58 7.93 -30.85
CA LEU A 27 -5.37 7.54 -32.27
C LEU A 27 -3.90 7.39 -32.64
N SER A 28 -2.97 7.93 -31.84
CA SER A 28 -1.52 7.71 -32.01
C SER A 28 -1.00 6.39 -31.40
N THR A 29 -1.84 5.64 -30.70
CA THR A 29 -1.46 4.34 -30.06
C THR A 29 -1.76 3.12 -30.94
N LEU A 30 -2.20 3.29 -32.18
CA LEU A 30 -2.45 2.17 -33.11
C LEU A 30 -1.28 1.86 -34.07
N ALA A 31 -0.21 2.65 -34.07
CA ALA A 31 1.06 2.18 -34.59
C ALA A 31 1.80 1.52 -33.45
N GLN A 32 1.70 0.20 -33.31
CA GLN A 32 2.64 -0.53 -32.46
C GLN A 32 4.04 -0.10 -32.91
N PRO A 33 4.84 0.59 -32.05
CA PRO A 33 6.23 0.79 -32.40
C PRO A 33 6.81 -0.61 -32.57
N LEU A 34 7.58 -0.84 -33.61
CA LEU A 34 8.42 -2.02 -33.70
C LEU A 34 9.24 -2.02 -32.41
N VAL A 35 8.89 -2.88 -31.49
CA VAL A 35 9.63 -3.04 -30.25
C VAL A 35 10.85 -3.84 -30.61
N TRP A 36 11.89 -3.13 -31.04
CA TRP A 36 13.19 -3.74 -31.12
C TRP A 36 13.60 -4.10 -29.69
N LYS A 37 14.14 -5.28 -29.52
CA LYS A 37 14.80 -5.62 -28.27
C LYS A 37 15.97 -4.65 -28.10
N ASP A 38 15.85 -3.70 -27.17
CA ASP A 38 16.80 -2.59 -26.98
C ASP A 38 17.70 -2.80 -25.76
N ALA A 39 17.63 -3.98 -25.15
CA ALA A 39 18.49 -4.41 -24.06
C ALA A 39 18.73 -5.94 -24.14
N PRO A 40 19.89 -6.45 -23.73
CA PRO A 40 20.08 -7.88 -23.49
C PRO A 40 19.19 -8.34 -22.33
N ASP A 41 18.77 -9.61 -22.36
CA ASP A 41 17.96 -10.19 -21.26
C ASP A 41 18.78 -10.47 -20.02
N GLU A 42 20.09 -10.35 -20.11
CA GLU A 42 21.03 -10.77 -19.06
C GLU A 42 21.49 -9.59 -18.21
N THR A 43 21.47 -9.80 -16.89
CA THR A 43 22.17 -8.98 -15.90
C THR A 43 23.47 -9.67 -15.54
N PHE A 44 24.59 -8.97 -15.70
CA PHE A 44 25.90 -9.49 -15.39
C PHE A 44 26.27 -9.24 -13.93
N VAL A 45 26.85 -10.25 -13.28
CA VAL A 45 27.24 -10.24 -11.87
C VAL A 45 28.76 -10.23 -11.76
N PHE A 46 29.33 -9.27 -11.05
CA PHE A 46 30.77 -9.17 -10.79
C PHE A 46 31.03 -9.25 -9.29
N LYS A 47 32.03 -10.04 -8.89
CA LYS A 47 32.40 -10.20 -7.49
C LYS A 47 33.43 -9.17 -7.07
N LEU A 48 33.23 -8.59 -5.88
CA LEU A 48 34.16 -7.67 -5.22
C LEU A 48 34.82 -8.36 -4.03
N SER A 49 36.05 -7.97 -3.72
CA SER A 49 36.64 -8.20 -2.42
C SER A 49 36.10 -7.17 -1.39
N ASP A 50 36.22 -7.46 -0.08
CA ASP A 50 35.83 -6.55 1.00
C ASP A 50 36.46 -5.14 0.86
N LYS A 51 37.73 -5.10 0.43
CA LYS A 51 38.46 -3.84 0.21
C LYS A 51 37.87 -3.04 -0.95
N GLU A 52 37.46 -3.71 -2.02
CA GLU A 52 36.81 -3.07 -3.16
C GLU A 52 35.41 -2.60 -2.82
N ALA A 53 34.61 -3.40 -2.10
CA ALA A 53 33.30 -2.99 -1.61
C ALA A 53 33.37 -1.74 -0.73
N LEU A 54 34.29 -1.71 0.24
CA LEU A 54 34.54 -0.54 1.08
C LEU A 54 34.96 0.69 0.25
N LYS A 55 35.81 0.50 -0.76
CA LYS A 55 36.28 1.57 -1.64
C LYS A 55 35.15 2.13 -2.52
N LEU A 56 34.28 1.23 -3.01
CA LEU A 56 33.11 1.58 -3.81
C LEU A 56 32.13 2.43 -2.98
N LEU A 57 31.78 1.97 -1.79
CA LEU A 57 30.80 2.64 -0.92
C LEU A 57 31.30 4.00 -0.39
N LYS A 58 32.64 4.14 -0.18
CA LYS A 58 33.27 5.43 0.12
C LYS A 58 33.37 6.38 -1.08
N GLY A 59 32.82 6.03 -2.24
CA GLY A 59 32.92 6.85 -3.46
C GLY A 59 34.34 7.01 -4.00
N ARG A 60 35.28 6.11 -3.66
CA ARG A 60 36.69 6.16 -4.00
C ARG A 60 37.09 5.22 -5.14
N PHE A 61 36.11 4.63 -5.82
CA PHE A 61 36.34 3.76 -6.99
C PHE A 61 36.80 4.62 -8.15
N ARG A 62 37.99 4.30 -8.71
CA ARG A 62 38.60 4.99 -9.84
C ARG A 62 38.35 4.23 -11.14
N PRO A 63 38.53 4.84 -12.32
CA PRO A 63 38.36 4.13 -13.60
C PRO A 63 39.10 2.80 -13.68
N LYS A 64 40.35 2.75 -13.23
CA LYS A 64 41.13 1.49 -13.17
C LYS A 64 40.55 0.40 -12.28
N ASP A 65 39.79 0.77 -11.23
CA ASP A 65 39.13 -0.19 -10.36
C ASP A 65 37.95 -0.83 -11.10
N TRP A 66 37.18 0.00 -11.83
CA TRP A 66 36.10 -0.47 -12.68
C TRP A 66 36.62 -1.40 -13.80
N GLU A 67 37.66 -1.02 -14.52
CA GLU A 67 38.27 -1.83 -15.56
C GLU A 67 38.66 -3.22 -15.03
N ARG A 68 39.28 -3.28 -13.85
CA ARG A 68 39.70 -4.54 -13.23
C ARG A 68 38.51 -5.42 -12.82
N VAL A 69 37.51 -4.82 -12.18
CA VAL A 69 36.35 -5.57 -11.64
C VAL A 69 35.47 -6.08 -12.78
N LEU A 70 35.22 -5.25 -13.80
CA LEU A 70 34.31 -5.57 -14.90
C LEU A 70 34.94 -6.43 -16.00
N THR A 71 36.14 -6.98 -15.80
CA THR A 71 36.85 -7.75 -16.84
C THR A 71 36.15 -9.09 -17.12
N THR A 72 35.75 -9.82 -16.05
CA THR A 72 35.17 -11.16 -16.17
C THR A 72 33.95 -11.26 -15.26
N PRO A 73 32.74 -11.50 -15.78
CA PRO A 73 31.57 -11.74 -14.96
C PRO A 73 31.75 -12.98 -14.09
N PHE A 74 31.29 -12.92 -12.84
CA PHE A 74 31.20 -14.06 -11.95
C PHE A 74 30.01 -14.98 -12.34
N ALA A 75 28.90 -14.36 -12.78
CA ALA A 75 27.68 -15.03 -13.23
C ALA A 75 26.86 -14.08 -14.12
N SER A 76 25.85 -14.61 -14.79
CA SER A 76 24.78 -13.81 -15.41
C SER A 76 23.42 -14.47 -15.18
N PHE A 77 22.34 -13.68 -15.23
CA PHE A 77 20.97 -14.18 -15.08
C PHE A 77 19.98 -13.28 -15.85
N SER A 78 18.84 -13.86 -16.27
CA SER A 78 17.82 -13.11 -17.04
C SER A 78 16.75 -12.49 -16.13
N GLU A 79 16.06 -13.30 -15.33
CA GLU A 79 14.97 -12.81 -14.47
C GLU A 79 15.38 -12.73 -13.00
N LYS A 80 16.02 -13.78 -12.50
CA LYS A 80 16.39 -13.93 -11.11
C LYS A 80 17.70 -14.68 -10.96
N TRP A 81 18.54 -14.20 -10.05
CA TRP A 81 19.77 -14.87 -9.69
C TRP A 81 19.50 -16.03 -8.72
N GLU A 82 19.34 -17.25 -9.25
CA GLU A 82 18.97 -18.43 -8.47
C GLU A 82 20.13 -19.05 -7.71
N GLU A 83 21.32 -19.09 -8.33
CA GLU A 83 22.53 -19.70 -7.75
C GLU A 83 23.37 -18.68 -6.97
N GLN A 84 22.77 -17.97 -6.03
CA GLN A 84 23.52 -17.03 -5.20
C GLN A 84 24.50 -17.77 -4.29
N PRO A 85 25.75 -17.27 -4.13
CA PRO A 85 26.66 -17.78 -3.13
C PRO A 85 26.14 -17.52 -1.71
N ALA A 86 26.68 -18.24 -0.72
CA ALA A 86 26.29 -18.07 0.68
C ALA A 86 26.59 -16.64 1.17
N GLU A 87 27.71 -16.05 0.74
CA GLU A 87 28.15 -14.73 1.13
C GLU A 87 29.02 -14.06 0.06
N GLY A 88 29.04 -12.74 0.04
CA GLY A 88 29.89 -11.99 -0.88
C GLY A 88 29.41 -10.59 -1.18
N HIS A 89 30.28 -9.84 -1.85
CA HIS A 89 29.96 -8.51 -2.37
C HIS A 89 29.90 -8.57 -3.89
N PHE A 90 28.83 -8.06 -4.48
CA PHE A 90 28.59 -8.16 -5.92
C PHE A 90 28.15 -6.84 -6.52
N ILE A 91 28.50 -6.62 -7.78
CA ILE A 91 27.94 -5.57 -8.63
C ILE A 91 27.07 -6.25 -9.68
N PHE A 92 25.86 -5.77 -9.84
CA PHE A 92 25.03 -6.10 -10.99
C PHE A 92 25.17 -5.03 -12.03
N ALA A 93 25.36 -5.44 -13.27
CA ALA A 93 25.46 -4.56 -14.41
C ALA A 93 24.34 -4.89 -15.40
N ASN A 94 23.49 -3.90 -15.63
CA ASN A 94 22.35 -4.01 -16.56
C ASN A 94 22.52 -2.98 -17.68
N ILE A 95 22.39 -3.43 -18.94
CA ILE A 95 22.55 -2.58 -20.11
C ILE A 95 21.16 -2.18 -20.59
N GLU A 96 20.93 -0.87 -20.67
CA GLU A 96 19.69 -0.29 -21.18
C GLU A 96 20.03 0.82 -22.18
N ARG A 97 19.74 0.60 -23.45
CA ARG A 97 20.05 1.55 -24.53
C ARG A 97 21.54 1.95 -24.52
N ASN A 98 21.83 3.25 -24.54
CA ASN A 98 23.21 3.75 -24.53
C ASN A 98 23.77 4.01 -23.11
N LYS A 99 23.26 3.28 -22.13
CA LYS A 99 23.65 3.36 -20.72
C LYS A 99 23.88 2.00 -20.14
N ILE A 100 24.74 1.97 -19.15
CA ILE A 100 24.90 0.83 -18.28
C ILE A 100 24.62 1.27 -16.84
N ASN A 101 23.78 0.50 -16.15
CA ASN A 101 23.41 0.73 -14.77
C ASN A 101 24.13 -0.28 -13.88
N TYR A 102 24.80 0.21 -12.85
CA TYR A 102 25.48 -0.62 -11.87
C TYR A 102 24.77 -0.51 -10.54
N SER A 103 24.49 -1.65 -9.92
CA SER A 103 23.96 -1.72 -8.57
C SER A 103 24.80 -2.63 -7.68
N TYR A 104 24.90 -2.27 -6.39
CA TYR A 104 25.66 -3.06 -5.42
C TYR A 104 24.73 -4.01 -4.68
N HIS A 105 25.08 -5.28 -4.66
CA HIS A 105 24.27 -6.36 -4.08
C HIS A 105 25.15 -7.25 -3.18
N PRO A 106 25.26 -6.94 -1.89
CA PRO A 106 25.92 -7.85 -0.97
C PRO A 106 24.98 -9.00 -0.55
N VAL A 107 25.53 -10.19 -0.45
CA VAL A 107 24.91 -11.34 0.19
C VAL A 107 25.55 -11.46 1.57
N ILE A 108 24.83 -11.03 2.60
CA ILE A 108 25.33 -10.94 3.97
C ILE A 108 24.76 -12.13 4.76
N PRO A 109 25.59 -12.92 5.47
CA PRO A 109 25.15 -14.08 6.22
C PRO A 109 24.50 -13.76 7.58
N PHE A 110 24.38 -12.50 7.92
CA PHE A 110 23.77 -12.00 9.16
C PHE A 110 22.95 -10.75 8.89
N GLN A 111 22.14 -10.33 9.85
CA GLN A 111 21.32 -9.13 9.76
C GLN A 111 21.83 -8.07 10.73
N VAL A 112 21.62 -6.80 10.38
CA VAL A 112 21.98 -5.64 11.21
C VAL A 112 20.76 -4.75 11.33
N PHE A 113 20.29 -4.57 12.57
CA PHE A 113 19.17 -3.67 12.87
C PHE A 113 19.72 -2.41 13.53
N LEU A 114 19.33 -1.26 13.02
CA LEU A 114 19.83 0.05 13.44
C LEU A 114 18.72 0.86 14.10
N PHE A 115 19.07 1.53 15.21
CA PHE A 115 18.17 2.38 15.96
C PHE A 115 18.84 3.70 16.31
N LYS A 116 18.07 4.77 16.31
CA LYS A 116 18.48 6.06 16.87
C LYS A 116 17.87 6.22 18.24
N GLU A 117 18.67 6.55 19.22
CA GLU A 117 18.25 6.81 20.59
C GLU A 117 18.96 8.05 21.13
N TYR A 118 18.25 9.17 21.38
CA TYR A 118 18.77 10.38 22.05
C TYR A 118 20.15 10.88 21.59
N GLY A 119 20.41 10.89 20.28
CA GLY A 119 21.72 11.27 19.74
C GLY A 119 22.74 10.13 19.72
N ALA A 120 22.37 8.96 20.23
CA ALA A 120 23.16 7.74 20.08
C ALA A 120 22.65 6.91 18.91
N LEU A 121 23.57 6.21 18.22
CA LEU A 121 23.25 5.14 17.30
C LEU A 121 23.40 3.81 18.03
N THR A 122 22.37 3.00 18.04
CA THR A 122 22.41 1.63 18.60
C THR A 122 22.12 0.62 17.52
N LEU A 123 22.69 -0.57 17.59
CA LEU A 123 22.46 -1.62 16.61
C LEU A 123 22.53 -3.03 17.25
N GLN A 124 21.79 -3.95 16.65
CA GLN A 124 21.87 -5.37 16.92
C GLN A 124 22.41 -6.12 15.71
N VAL A 125 23.23 -7.11 15.94
CA VAL A 125 23.72 -8.05 14.93
C VAL A 125 23.09 -9.39 15.23
N VAL A 126 22.41 -9.97 14.23
CA VAL A 126 21.66 -11.23 14.38
C VAL A 126 22.15 -12.19 13.31
N ASP A 127 22.53 -13.40 13.68
CA ASP A 127 22.99 -14.41 12.72
C ASP A 127 21.84 -15.07 11.95
N ALA A 128 22.18 -16.03 11.10
CA ALA A 128 21.19 -16.72 10.26
C ALA A 128 20.22 -17.58 11.06
N GLU A 129 20.61 -18.02 12.24
CA GLU A 129 19.82 -18.82 13.19
C GLU A 129 18.84 -17.96 13.98
N GLY A 130 19.08 -16.66 14.08
CA GLY A 130 18.25 -15.69 14.78
C GLY A 130 18.81 -15.29 16.14
N ASP A 131 20.03 -15.71 16.45
CA ASP A 131 20.68 -15.41 17.72
C ASP A 131 21.36 -14.03 17.65
N ILE A 132 21.17 -13.23 18.71
CA ILE A 132 21.82 -11.93 18.84
C ILE A 132 23.29 -12.16 19.18
N ARG A 133 24.18 -11.60 18.34
CA ARG A 133 25.62 -11.80 18.43
C ARG A 133 26.30 -10.66 19.17
N ASN A 134 27.05 -11.01 20.21
CA ASN A 134 27.84 -10.07 21.03
C ASN A 134 29.32 -10.07 20.68
N ASP A 135 29.77 -10.97 19.80
CA ASP A 135 31.15 -11.17 19.39
C ASP A 135 31.50 -10.49 18.04
N ALA A 136 30.52 -9.79 17.41
CA ALA A 136 30.75 -9.05 16.19
C ALA A 136 31.72 -7.86 16.42
N LYS A 137 32.60 -7.61 15.44
CA LYS A 137 33.45 -6.41 15.46
C LYS A 137 32.75 -5.29 14.72
N VAL A 138 32.10 -4.42 15.46
CA VAL A 138 31.34 -3.30 14.90
C VAL A 138 32.18 -2.02 14.96
N ARG A 139 32.23 -1.29 13.83
CA ARG A 139 32.91 0.00 13.72
C ARG A 139 32.07 1.00 12.93
N LEU A 140 31.98 2.21 13.47
CA LEU A 140 31.48 3.36 12.78
C LEU A 140 32.68 4.23 12.39
N ASP A 141 32.96 4.34 11.08
CA ASP A 141 34.17 4.92 10.53
C ASP A 141 35.45 4.28 11.10
N TYR A 142 36.07 4.91 12.07
CA TYR A 142 37.27 4.42 12.78
C TYR A 142 36.97 4.00 14.24
N ASN A 143 35.79 4.38 14.76
CA ASN A 143 35.42 4.14 16.15
C ASN A 143 34.85 2.73 16.32
N ARG A 144 35.36 2.00 17.32
CA ARG A 144 34.83 0.70 17.68
C ARG A 144 33.62 0.88 18.61
N LEU A 145 32.49 0.24 18.28
CA LEU A 145 31.32 0.19 19.16
C LEU A 145 31.47 -0.93 20.18
N LEU A 146 31.04 -0.64 21.40
CA LEU A 146 31.04 -1.61 22.49
C LEU A 146 29.66 -2.22 22.62
N TYR A 147 29.65 -3.50 23.00
CA TYR A 147 28.42 -4.23 23.25
C TYR A 147 27.92 -4.00 24.68
N ASP A 148 26.65 -3.64 24.83
CA ASP A 148 25.95 -3.51 26.09
C ASP A 148 25.07 -4.75 26.33
N ASN A 149 25.43 -5.55 27.33
CA ASN A 149 24.69 -6.77 27.68
C ASN A 149 23.26 -6.49 28.17
N SER A 150 23.00 -5.33 28.77
CA SER A 150 21.68 -5.02 29.33
C SER A 150 20.62 -4.78 28.25
N SER A 151 21.01 -4.16 27.13
CA SER A 151 20.15 -3.89 25.99
C SER A 151 20.38 -4.84 24.80
N GLN A 152 21.40 -5.69 24.90
CA GLN A 152 21.87 -6.56 23.81
C GLN A 152 22.16 -5.80 22.52
N THR A 153 22.78 -4.62 22.63
CA THR A 153 23.09 -3.73 21.49
C THR A 153 24.53 -3.26 21.51
N TYR A 154 25.03 -2.88 20.33
CA TYR A 154 26.23 -2.04 20.20
C TYR A 154 25.79 -0.59 20.12
N SER A 155 26.49 0.34 20.78
CA SER A 155 26.11 1.75 20.85
C SER A 155 27.24 2.70 20.51
N TYR A 156 26.86 3.85 19.93
CA TYR A 156 27.74 4.99 19.65
C TYR A 156 27.01 6.29 20.05
N GLU A 157 27.56 7.02 21.05
CA GLU A 157 26.85 8.12 21.72
C GLU A 157 26.90 9.45 20.94
N ASP A 158 27.95 9.69 20.14
CA ASP A 158 28.13 10.95 19.40
C ASP A 158 27.56 10.86 17.96
N TRP A 159 26.32 10.39 17.83
CA TRP A 159 25.70 10.19 16.53
C TRP A 159 25.11 11.48 15.95
N SER A 160 25.45 11.79 14.67
CA SER A 160 24.85 12.85 13.87
C SER A 160 24.36 12.31 12.53
N GLU A 161 23.09 12.58 12.17
CA GLU A 161 22.52 12.20 10.86
C GLU A 161 23.04 13.08 9.71
N GLU A 162 23.62 14.23 10.00
CA GLU A 162 24.08 15.17 8.98
C GLU A 162 25.42 14.74 8.37
N GLU A 163 26.17 13.89 9.05
CA GLU A 163 27.48 13.43 8.62
C GLU A 163 27.40 12.13 7.79
N ASP A 164 28.38 11.94 6.92
CA ASP A 164 28.56 10.73 6.13
C ASP A 164 29.31 9.67 6.94
N HIS A 165 28.61 8.64 7.40
CA HIS A 165 29.19 7.55 8.18
C HIS A 165 29.20 6.23 7.43
N ILE A 166 30.28 5.47 7.59
CA ILE A 166 30.40 4.09 7.11
C ILE A 166 30.40 3.13 8.30
N LEU A 167 29.37 2.33 8.37
CA LEU A 167 29.28 1.23 9.32
C LEU A 167 29.95 -0.01 8.75
N THR A 168 30.83 -0.64 9.51
CA THR A 168 31.46 -1.91 9.19
C THR A 168 31.16 -2.92 10.26
N VAL A 169 30.60 -4.06 9.91
CA VAL A 169 30.30 -5.18 10.82
C VAL A 169 31.03 -6.41 10.32
N GLU A 170 31.89 -6.98 11.17
CA GLU A 170 32.63 -8.21 10.88
C GLU A 170 32.16 -9.31 11.84
N LEU A 171 31.62 -10.38 11.29
CA LEU A 171 31.17 -11.56 12.00
C LEU A 171 31.60 -12.82 11.21
N ASP A 172 32.13 -13.84 11.88
CA ASP A 172 32.50 -15.14 11.30
C ASP A 172 33.33 -15.04 10.01
N LYS A 173 34.29 -14.10 9.94
CA LYS A 173 35.17 -13.78 8.80
C LYS A 173 34.51 -12.99 7.65
N PHE A 174 33.21 -12.77 7.66
CA PHE A 174 32.55 -11.91 6.69
C PHE A 174 32.50 -10.47 7.20
N ARG A 175 32.81 -9.51 6.30
CA ARG A 175 32.76 -8.08 6.61
C ARG A 175 31.66 -7.42 5.78
N ALA A 176 30.56 -7.07 6.40
CA ALA A 176 29.52 -6.22 5.82
C ALA A 176 29.91 -4.73 5.93
N VAL A 177 29.58 -3.95 4.91
CA VAL A 177 29.85 -2.51 4.84
C VAL A 177 28.59 -1.78 4.43
N PHE A 178 28.23 -0.73 5.18
CA PHE A 178 27.03 0.05 4.96
C PHE A 178 27.35 1.54 4.93
N ASP A 179 26.87 2.24 3.90
CA ASP A 179 26.89 3.71 3.82
C ASP A 179 25.61 4.23 4.48
N LEU A 180 25.70 4.70 5.70
CA LEU A 180 24.53 5.06 6.50
C LEU A 180 23.73 6.21 5.88
N LYS A 181 24.37 7.20 5.27
CA LYS A 181 23.65 8.30 4.59
C LYS A 181 22.77 7.83 3.44
N LYS A 182 23.20 6.79 2.74
CA LYS A 182 22.44 6.21 1.61
C LYS A 182 21.43 5.15 2.03
N HIS A 183 21.67 4.48 3.16
CA HIS A 183 20.86 3.36 3.64
C HIS A 183 19.89 3.74 4.76
N LEU A 184 20.13 4.85 5.46
CA LEU A 184 19.23 5.33 6.49
C LEU A 184 18.08 6.10 5.83
N VAL A 185 16.97 5.41 5.66
CA VAL A 185 15.67 6.06 5.46
C VAL A 185 14.99 6.01 6.80
N PRO A 186 14.79 7.14 7.48
CA PRO A 186 14.00 7.15 8.69
C PRO A 186 12.65 6.49 8.41
N SER A 187 12.19 5.61 9.28
CA SER A 187 10.89 4.95 9.14
C SER A 187 9.73 5.97 9.07
N TRP A 188 9.92 7.17 9.67
CA TRP A 188 8.98 8.28 9.60
C TRP A 188 8.87 8.93 8.21
N TYR A 189 9.78 8.63 7.26
CA TYR A 189 9.70 9.20 5.92
C TYR A 189 8.53 8.62 5.11
N SER A 190 8.10 7.39 5.41
CA SER A 190 6.86 6.82 4.87
C SER A 190 5.62 7.47 5.48
N ASP A 191 5.70 7.88 6.75
CA ASP A 191 4.61 8.51 7.48
C ASP A 191 4.53 10.02 7.26
N TYR A 192 5.53 10.64 6.61
CA TYR A 192 5.54 12.09 6.35
C TYR A 192 4.39 12.53 5.44
N TRP A 193 3.95 11.67 4.53
CA TRP A 193 2.79 11.92 3.68
C TRP A 193 1.46 11.72 4.41
N ASP A 194 1.44 10.93 5.49
CA ASP A 194 0.26 10.75 6.35
C ASP A 194 0.22 11.79 7.51
N ARG A 195 1.32 12.49 7.81
CA ARG A 195 1.43 13.44 8.93
C ARG A 195 1.10 14.89 8.60
N GLU A 196 0.71 15.26 7.40
CA GLU A 196 0.01 16.52 7.15
C GLU A 196 -1.47 16.47 7.52
N GLU A 197 -1.89 15.70 8.49
CA GLU A 197 -3.05 16.06 9.27
C GLU A 197 -2.70 17.35 10.05
N SER A 198 -2.94 18.48 9.40
CA SER A 198 -2.94 19.80 10.02
C SER A 198 -3.71 19.68 11.34
N ARG A 199 -3.09 20.10 12.45
CA ARG A 199 -3.76 20.14 13.78
C ARG A 199 -5.18 20.59 13.58
N PRO A 200 -6.19 19.82 14.04
CA PRO A 200 -7.57 20.19 13.80
C PRO A 200 -7.82 21.59 14.35
N SER A 201 -8.51 22.41 13.60
CA SER A 201 -8.84 23.78 14.03
C SER A 201 -9.66 23.79 15.31
N PHE A 202 -10.39 22.70 15.55
CA PHE A 202 -11.25 22.50 16.72
C PHE A 202 -11.27 21.03 17.12
N TYR A 203 -11.40 20.79 18.43
CA TYR A 203 -11.76 19.50 19.01
C TYR A 203 -13.18 19.61 19.53
N SER A 204 -14.08 18.75 19.07
CA SER A 204 -15.49 18.94 19.39
C SER A 204 -16.29 17.65 19.40
N TYR A 205 -17.38 17.69 20.10
CA TYR A 205 -18.41 16.68 20.11
C TYR A 205 -19.77 17.36 19.94
N MET A 206 -20.67 16.78 19.18
CA MET A 206 -22.02 17.26 18.98
C MET A 206 -22.99 16.10 18.85
N ILE A 207 -24.06 16.13 19.58
CA ILE A 207 -25.08 15.11 19.58
C ILE A 207 -26.46 15.73 19.54
N THR A 208 -27.42 15.04 18.94
CA THR A 208 -28.84 15.33 18.95
C THR A 208 -29.56 14.43 19.93
N ASP A 209 -30.71 14.86 20.47
CA ASP A 209 -31.52 14.06 21.39
C ASP A 209 -32.12 12.80 20.74
N LYS A 210 -32.26 12.79 19.41
CA LYS A 210 -32.67 11.65 18.60
C LYS A 210 -31.77 11.54 17.36
N ASN A 211 -31.74 10.38 16.75
CA ASN A 211 -31.07 10.15 15.46
C ASN A 211 -32.02 10.30 14.26
N LYS A 212 -33.33 10.23 14.51
CA LYS A 212 -34.40 10.34 13.52
C LYS A 212 -35.49 11.30 13.98
N TYR A 213 -35.98 12.09 13.05
CA TYR A 213 -37.03 13.08 13.31
C TYR A 213 -38.09 13.05 12.24
N LYS A 214 -39.34 13.25 12.66
CA LYS A 214 -40.50 13.43 11.78
C LYS A 214 -40.68 14.89 11.36
N PRO A 215 -41.46 15.16 10.32
CA PRO A 215 -41.94 16.51 10.00
C PRO A 215 -42.57 17.19 11.20
N GLY A 216 -42.18 18.46 11.42
CA GLY A 216 -42.69 19.26 12.51
C GLY A 216 -42.07 19.01 13.89
N GLU A 217 -41.19 18.01 14.04
CA GLU A 217 -40.49 17.80 15.32
C GLU A 217 -39.38 18.83 15.56
N THR A 218 -39.05 18.99 16.82
CA THR A 218 -37.98 19.87 17.28
C THR A 218 -36.68 19.06 17.47
N VAL A 219 -35.63 19.48 16.79
CA VAL A 219 -34.28 18.95 16.98
C VAL A 219 -33.63 19.67 18.14
N ARG A 220 -33.26 18.95 19.20
CA ARG A 220 -32.44 19.44 20.29
C ARG A 220 -31.04 18.90 20.14
N PHE A 221 -30.05 19.75 20.35
CA PHE A 221 -28.66 19.36 20.26
C PHE A 221 -27.83 19.94 21.40
N LYS A 222 -26.76 19.23 21.71
CA LYS A 222 -25.73 19.68 22.64
C LYS A 222 -24.37 19.45 22.04
N SER A 223 -23.43 20.37 22.25
CA SER A 223 -22.08 20.31 21.74
C SER A 223 -21.10 20.83 22.78
N TYR A 224 -19.91 20.25 22.76
CA TYR A 224 -18.75 20.80 23.46
C TYR A 224 -17.63 21.02 22.47
N ALA A 225 -16.99 22.19 22.47
CA ALA A 225 -15.98 22.53 21.48
C ALA A 225 -14.79 23.29 22.09
N LEU A 226 -13.58 22.80 21.73
CA LEU A 226 -12.30 23.39 22.06
C LEU A 226 -11.65 23.95 20.80
N SER A 227 -10.82 24.99 20.93
CA SER A 227 -9.93 25.45 19.87
C SER A 227 -8.82 24.43 19.60
N GLY A 228 -8.08 24.58 18.49
CA GLY A 228 -6.91 23.76 18.18
C GLY A 228 -5.83 23.74 19.26
N ASN A 229 -5.80 24.75 20.14
CA ASN A 229 -4.96 24.80 21.34
C ASN A 229 -5.66 24.20 22.58
N ARG A 230 -6.75 23.46 22.38
CA ARG A 230 -7.55 22.77 23.40
C ARG A 230 -8.12 23.68 24.50
N ARG A 231 -8.33 24.97 24.19
CA ARG A 231 -8.99 25.91 25.08
C ARG A 231 -10.49 25.97 24.77
N PRO A 232 -11.37 25.93 25.79
CA PRO A 232 -12.82 26.06 25.58
C PRO A 232 -13.19 27.29 24.77
N LEU A 233 -14.07 27.14 23.80
CA LEU A 233 -14.54 28.25 22.99
C LEU A 233 -15.44 29.19 23.82
N LYS A 234 -15.16 30.48 23.74
CA LYS A 234 -15.92 31.53 24.44
C LYS A 234 -16.72 32.40 23.48
N GLN A 235 -16.56 32.19 22.17
CA GLN A 235 -17.23 32.99 21.13
C GLN A 235 -18.57 32.36 20.73
N GLU A 236 -19.47 33.19 20.22
CA GLU A 236 -20.70 32.72 19.61
C GLU A 236 -20.42 31.86 18.37
N LEU A 237 -21.21 30.81 18.18
CA LEU A 237 -21.24 29.98 17.00
C LEU A 237 -22.59 30.08 16.29
N SER A 238 -22.58 29.87 14.99
CA SER A 238 -23.79 29.80 14.17
C SER A 238 -24.08 28.37 13.78
N LEU A 239 -25.31 27.92 13.96
CA LEU A 239 -25.80 26.64 13.49
C LEU A 239 -26.17 26.74 12.01
N TRP A 240 -25.65 25.86 11.22
CA TRP A 240 -25.93 25.70 9.80
C TRP A 240 -26.43 24.31 9.52
N MET A 241 -27.40 24.19 8.64
CA MET A 241 -27.91 22.90 8.17
C MET A 241 -27.73 22.80 6.68
N ARG A 242 -27.34 21.62 6.22
CA ARG A 242 -27.22 21.29 4.82
C ARG A 242 -28.60 20.98 4.25
N THR A 243 -29.06 21.77 3.30
CA THR A 243 -30.33 21.61 2.62
C THR A 243 -30.17 21.05 1.21
N LYS A 244 -31.24 20.98 0.43
CA LYS A 244 -31.24 20.50 -0.97
C LYS A 244 -30.16 21.21 -1.81
N GLY A 245 -29.46 20.45 -2.64
CA GLY A 245 -28.45 20.98 -3.57
C GLY A 245 -27.11 21.32 -2.94
N TYR A 246 -26.76 20.71 -1.81
CA TYR A 246 -25.49 20.91 -1.10
C TYR A 246 -25.28 22.32 -0.53
N GLN A 247 -26.32 23.12 -0.44
CA GLN A 247 -26.27 24.46 0.15
C GLN A 247 -26.48 24.39 1.68
N PHE A 248 -25.77 25.27 2.39
CA PHE A 248 -25.96 25.42 3.84
C PHE A 248 -26.83 26.62 4.13
N LYS A 249 -27.87 26.41 4.92
CA LYS A 249 -28.74 27.47 5.46
C LYS A 249 -28.38 27.72 6.91
N LYS A 250 -28.20 28.98 7.29
CA LYS A 250 -28.02 29.37 8.69
C LYS A 250 -29.35 29.23 9.40
N ILE A 251 -29.41 28.54 10.52
CA ILE A 251 -30.60 28.30 11.32
C ILE A 251 -30.67 29.31 12.47
N LEU A 252 -29.60 29.36 13.28
CA LEU A 252 -29.57 30.25 14.45
C LEU A 252 -28.12 30.60 14.83
N THR A 253 -27.97 31.52 15.75
CA THR A 253 -26.68 31.85 16.39
C THR A 253 -26.87 31.72 17.89
N LEU A 254 -25.90 31.14 18.58
CA LEU A 254 -25.96 30.89 20.00
C LEU A 254 -24.63 31.22 20.69
N PRO A 255 -24.69 31.88 21.84
CA PRO A 255 -23.55 32.00 22.72
C PRO A 255 -23.31 30.67 23.45
N PRO A 256 -22.10 30.43 23.95
CA PRO A 256 -21.87 29.31 24.84
C PRO A 256 -22.58 29.54 26.19
N TYR A 257 -23.30 28.55 26.73
CA TYR A 257 -23.93 28.63 28.06
C TYR A 257 -22.88 28.54 29.18
N HIS A 258 -21.73 27.92 28.88
CA HIS A 258 -20.46 28.05 29.62
C HIS A 258 -19.30 27.90 28.61
N PRO A 259 -18.06 28.22 28.99
CA PRO A 259 -16.92 28.09 28.06
C PRO A 259 -16.83 26.70 27.45
N GLY A 260 -16.99 26.62 26.14
CA GLY A 260 -16.96 25.37 25.35
C GLY A 260 -18.30 24.68 25.18
N GLY A 261 -19.31 24.96 26.03
CA GLY A 261 -20.62 24.31 25.99
C GLY A 261 -21.63 25.08 25.15
N PHE A 262 -22.28 24.39 24.21
CA PHE A 262 -23.32 24.93 23.32
C PHE A 262 -24.51 23.99 23.33
N ALA A 263 -25.71 24.54 23.51
CA ALA A 263 -26.95 23.80 23.41
C ALA A 263 -28.02 24.67 22.75
N GLY A 264 -28.91 24.03 22.00
CA GLY A 264 -29.99 24.75 21.31
C GLY A 264 -31.00 23.78 20.71
N GLU A 265 -32.06 24.40 20.21
CA GLU A 265 -33.13 23.66 19.51
C GLU A 265 -33.63 24.43 18.30
N PHE A 266 -34.17 23.72 17.32
CA PHE A 266 -34.86 24.30 16.17
C PHE A 266 -35.93 23.33 15.66
N GLN A 267 -36.96 23.86 15.03
CA GLN A 267 -38.08 23.08 14.51
C GLN A 267 -37.83 22.67 13.04
N LEU A 268 -38.20 21.46 12.69
CA LEU A 268 -38.18 20.96 11.31
C LEU A 268 -39.49 21.34 10.62
N ASP A 269 -39.61 22.59 10.21
CA ASP A 269 -40.75 23.12 9.52
C ASP A 269 -40.56 23.18 7.98
N ASP A 270 -41.62 23.48 7.26
CA ASP A 270 -41.65 23.55 5.79
C ASP A 270 -40.71 24.62 5.22
N SER A 271 -40.28 25.62 6.00
CA SER A 271 -39.36 26.67 5.57
C SER A 271 -37.96 26.11 5.23
N LEU A 272 -37.65 24.96 5.76
CA LEU A 272 -36.40 24.25 5.52
C LEU A 272 -36.42 23.44 4.23
N LYS A 273 -37.58 23.17 3.66
CA LYS A 273 -37.78 22.41 2.39
C LYS A 273 -37.05 21.10 2.40
N LEU A 274 -37.18 20.33 3.47
CA LEU A 274 -36.55 19.03 3.63
C LEU A 274 -37.29 17.95 2.83
N GLU A 275 -36.53 16.97 2.32
CA GLU A 275 -37.08 15.79 1.69
C GLU A 275 -37.03 14.63 2.67
N LEU A 276 -38.08 13.82 2.73
CA LEU A 276 -38.15 12.61 3.57
C LEU A 276 -37.09 11.59 3.15
N ASP A 277 -36.78 10.67 4.04
CA ASP A 277 -35.81 9.58 3.88
C ASP A 277 -34.38 9.99 3.57
N ARG A 278 -34.01 11.20 4.04
CA ARG A 278 -32.66 11.75 3.86
C ARG A 278 -31.93 12.02 5.16
N LEU A 279 -30.60 11.85 5.07
CA LEU A 279 -29.67 12.23 6.11
C LEU A 279 -29.32 13.71 5.95
N TYR A 280 -29.52 14.49 7.01
CA TYR A 280 -29.18 15.90 7.09
C TYR A 280 -28.04 16.13 8.06
N SER A 281 -27.11 17.00 7.68
CA SER A 281 -25.97 17.39 8.51
C SER A 281 -26.20 18.77 9.08
N ILE A 282 -25.98 18.91 10.38
CA ILE A 282 -25.92 20.20 11.06
C ILE A 282 -24.51 20.50 11.54
N GLN A 283 -24.13 21.76 11.45
CA GLN A 283 -22.77 22.21 11.74
C GLN A 283 -22.79 23.48 12.58
N LEU A 284 -22.03 23.51 13.67
CA LEU A 284 -21.68 24.73 14.35
C LEU A 284 -20.47 25.36 13.68
N ARG A 285 -20.58 26.62 13.26
CA ARG A 285 -19.51 27.37 12.58
C ARG A 285 -19.13 28.63 13.32
N ASP A 286 -17.86 28.96 13.30
CA ASP A 286 -17.36 30.22 13.82
C ASP A 286 -17.62 31.40 12.86
N LYS A 287 -17.27 32.63 13.29
CA LYS A 287 -17.44 33.85 12.49
C LYS A 287 -16.63 33.85 11.18
N ARG A 288 -15.64 32.97 11.04
CA ARG A 288 -14.84 32.79 9.83
C ARG A 288 -15.37 31.68 8.91
N GLY A 289 -16.49 31.04 9.29
CA GLY A 289 -17.10 29.95 8.54
C GLY A 289 -16.46 28.57 8.76
N ARG A 290 -15.49 28.45 9.67
CA ARG A 290 -14.84 27.16 9.98
C ARG A 290 -15.78 26.31 10.80
N VAL A 291 -15.87 25.02 10.50
CA VAL A 291 -16.73 24.07 11.20
C VAL A 291 -16.10 23.73 12.54
N ALA A 292 -16.80 24.10 13.63
CA ALA A 292 -16.38 23.79 14.99
C ALA A 292 -16.89 22.44 15.46
N ALA A 293 -18.12 22.05 15.10
CA ALA A 293 -18.69 20.73 15.41
C ALA A 293 -19.71 20.34 14.34
N THR A 294 -19.93 19.04 14.16
CA THR A 294 -20.91 18.51 13.21
C THR A 294 -21.56 17.25 13.77
N THR A 295 -22.84 17.07 13.42
CA THR A 295 -23.56 15.81 13.62
C THR A 295 -24.60 15.64 12.51
N ASN A 296 -25.18 14.45 12.41
CA ASN A 296 -26.17 14.11 11.40
C ASN A 296 -27.43 13.56 12.07
N PHE A 297 -28.55 13.79 11.43
CA PHE A 297 -29.82 13.14 11.78
C PHE A 297 -30.55 12.76 10.51
N ARG A 298 -31.44 11.76 10.61
CA ARG A 298 -32.29 11.32 9.52
C ARG A 298 -33.66 11.98 9.64
N TYR A 299 -34.15 12.53 8.55
CA TYR A 299 -35.49 13.12 8.46
C TYR A 299 -36.35 12.15 7.69
N GLU A 300 -37.26 11.48 8.41
CA GLU A 300 -38.14 10.46 7.84
C GLU A 300 -39.43 10.37 8.61
N ASP A 301 -40.50 10.04 7.92
CA ASP A 301 -41.74 9.65 8.57
C ASP A 301 -41.66 8.13 8.86
N TYR A 302 -40.94 7.81 9.92
CA TYR A 302 -40.69 6.42 10.24
C TYR A 302 -41.93 5.72 10.74
N GLU A 303 -42.36 4.74 9.99
CA GLU A 303 -43.14 3.65 10.54
C GLU A 303 -42.19 2.65 11.17
N LEU A 304 -42.57 2.06 12.30
CA LEU A 304 -41.84 0.91 12.83
C LEU A 304 -41.79 -0.12 11.71
N THR A 305 -40.62 -0.51 11.30
CA THR A 305 -40.45 -1.52 10.25
C THR A 305 -41.16 -2.78 10.71
N GLY A 306 -42.29 -3.11 10.05
CA GLY A 306 -43.16 -4.16 10.48
C GLY A 306 -42.52 -5.55 10.46
N SER A 307 -41.51 -5.77 9.64
CA SER A 307 -40.84 -7.07 9.49
C SER A 307 -39.33 -6.91 9.30
N LYS A 308 -38.56 -7.88 9.74
CA LYS A 308 -37.12 -7.97 9.57
C LYS A 308 -36.74 -9.28 8.86
N LEU A 309 -35.91 -9.19 7.82
CA LEU A 309 -35.34 -10.32 7.11
C LEU A 309 -33.85 -10.38 7.33
N GLU A 310 -33.35 -11.50 7.81
CA GLU A 310 -31.93 -11.80 7.91
C GLU A 310 -31.63 -13.04 7.08
N ALA A 311 -30.56 -12.98 6.30
CA ALA A 311 -30.06 -14.11 5.54
C ALA A 311 -28.54 -14.20 5.72
N LYS A 312 -28.04 -15.39 5.96
CA LYS A 312 -26.62 -15.63 6.19
C LYS A 312 -26.19 -16.95 5.55
N LEU A 313 -25.10 -16.90 4.77
CA LEU A 313 -24.42 -18.10 4.32
C LEU A 313 -23.58 -18.68 5.46
N HIS A 314 -23.52 -20.01 5.53
CA HIS A 314 -22.67 -20.71 6.50
C HIS A 314 -21.19 -20.42 6.25
N SER A 315 -20.81 -20.28 4.97
CA SER A 315 -19.45 -19.90 4.56
C SER A 315 -19.51 -18.92 3.39
N ASP A 316 -18.57 -17.96 3.37
CA ASP A 316 -18.30 -17.08 2.23
C ASP A 316 -17.41 -17.74 1.16
N VAL A 317 -16.93 -18.97 1.44
CA VAL A 317 -16.18 -19.83 0.51
C VAL A 317 -16.85 -21.19 0.42
N GLN A 318 -17.06 -21.68 -0.81
CA GLN A 318 -17.60 -23.01 -1.11
C GLN A 318 -16.66 -23.74 -2.07
N TYR A 319 -16.39 -25.00 -1.78
CA TYR A 319 -15.59 -25.86 -2.67
C TYR A 319 -16.49 -26.87 -3.40
N ALA A 320 -16.02 -27.37 -4.55
CA ALA A 320 -16.75 -28.32 -5.38
C ALA A 320 -17.16 -29.62 -4.65
N SER A 321 -16.48 -29.96 -3.56
CA SER A 321 -16.80 -31.12 -2.71
C SER A 321 -17.79 -30.81 -1.58
N GLN A 322 -18.28 -29.58 -1.49
CA GLN A 322 -19.06 -29.08 -0.35
C GLN A 322 -20.37 -28.45 -0.82
N VAL A 323 -21.37 -28.54 0.04
CA VAL A 323 -22.65 -27.85 -0.10
C VAL A 323 -22.63 -26.63 0.85
N ASN A 324 -22.92 -25.45 0.35
CA ASN A 324 -23.10 -24.29 1.22
C ASN A 324 -24.55 -24.24 1.73
N LYS A 325 -24.73 -23.75 2.94
CA LYS A 325 -26.05 -23.61 3.55
C LYS A 325 -26.40 -22.15 3.74
N LEU A 326 -27.57 -21.76 3.30
CA LEU A 326 -28.15 -20.45 3.56
C LEU A 326 -29.15 -20.61 4.73
N GLU A 327 -28.94 -19.82 5.79
CA GLU A 327 -29.92 -19.67 6.88
C GLU A 327 -30.74 -18.40 6.61
N VAL A 328 -32.03 -18.48 6.68
CA VAL A 328 -32.98 -17.38 6.52
C VAL A 328 -33.83 -17.25 7.77
N VAL A 329 -33.89 -16.07 8.34
CA VAL A 329 -34.70 -15.73 9.51
C VAL A 329 -35.54 -14.52 9.15
N ALA A 330 -36.88 -14.65 9.33
CA ALA A 330 -37.76 -13.50 9.20
C ALA A 330 -38.60 -13.36 10.48
N THR A 331 -38.66 -12.14 10.98
CA THR A 331 -39.39 -11.79 12.21
C THR A 331 -40.35 -10.63 11.95
N ASP A 332 -41.47 -10.64 12.66
CA ASP A 332 -42.41 -9.52 12.70
C ASP A 332 -41.87 -8.33 13.54
N ALA A 333 -42.65 -7.28 13.67
CA ALA A 333 -42.33 -6.07 14.47
C ALA A 333 -42.08 -6.40 15.95
N ASN A 334 -42.57 -7.48 16.47
CA ASN A 334 -42.43 -7.91 17.86
C ASN A 334 -41.24 -8.87 18.04
N GLY A 335 -40.53 -9.19 16.96
CA GLY A 335 -39.43 -10.16 16.97
C GLY A 335 -39.86 -11.61 16.95
N LEU A 336 -41.15 -11.89 16.69
CA LEU A 336 -41.68 -13.24 16.57
C LEU A 336 -41.41 -13.80 15.16
N PRO A 337 -41.07 -15.07 15.01
CA PRO A 337 -40.86 -15.70 13.70
C PRO A 337 -42.12 -15.59 12.81
N MET A 338 -41.90 -15.17 11.57
CA MET A 338 -42.93 -15.17 10.54
C MET A 338 -43.06 -16.56 9.95
N GLN A 339 -44.18 -17.24 10.27
CA GLN A 339 -44.44 -18.60 9.83
C GLN A 339 -45.26 -18.63 8.53
N GLU A 340 -45.11 -19.69 7.76
CA GLU A 340 -45.91 -19.97 6.55
C GLU A 340 -45.79 -18.90 5.44
N MET A 341 -44.82 -17.98 5.58
CA MET A 341 -44.49 -17.00 4.55
C MET A 341 -43.52 -17.61 3.52
N GLU A 342 -43.69 -17.22 2.27
CA GLU A 342 -42.77 -17.63 1.20
C GLU A 342 -41.66 -16.65 1.01
N VAL A 343 -40.46 -17.18 0.81
CA VAL A 343 -39.27 -16.40 0.37
C VAL A 343 -38.81 -16.90 -0.99
N GLU A 344 -38.46 -15.96 -1.85
CA GLU A 344 -37.81 -16.22 -3.12
C GLU A 344 -36.28 -16.09 -2.96
N ILE A 345 -35.57 -17.15 -3.32
CA ILE A 345 -34.13 -17.22 -3.24
C ILE A 345 -33.57 -17.39 -4.64
N THR A 346 -32.73 -16.44 -5.02
CA THR A 346 -32.04 -16.41 -6.33
C THR A 346 -30.55 -16.44 -6.14
N VAL A 347 -29.87 -17.45 -6.66
CA VAL A 347 -28.41 -17.52 -6.74
C VAL A 347 -27.97 -16.99 -8.10
N ARG A 348 -27.20 -15.91 -8.12
CA ARG A 348 -26.73 -15.26 -9.34
C ARG A 348 -25.22 -15.33 -9.47
N LEU A 349 -24.76 -15.61 -10.67
CA LEU A 349 -23.36 -15.49 -11.03
C LEU A 349 -22.97 -13.99 -11.07
N ARG A 350 -21.89 -13.65 -10.39
CA ARG A 350 -21.32 -12.29 -10.41
C ARG A 350 -20.15 -12.19 -11.38
N THR A 351 -19.21 -13.10 -11.27
CA THR A 351 -17.99 -13.09 -12.07
C THR A 351 -17.40 -14.50 -12.11
N ILE A 352 -16.93 -14.91 -13.27
CA ILE A 352 -16.08 -16.10 -13.42
C ILE A 352 -14.64 -15.64 -13.13
N LEU A 353 -14.03 -16.21 -12.11
CA LEU A 353 -12.66 -15.91 -11.68
C LEU A 353 -11.65 -16.71 -12.50
N HIS A 354 -11.95 -18.00 -12.72
CA HIS A 354 -11.15 -18.92 -13.51
C HIS A 354 -12.04 -19.97 -14.18
N SER A 355 -11.77 -20.31 -15.43
CA SER A 355 -12.44 -21.37 -16.16
C SER A 355 -11.49 -22.53 -16.44
N TYR A 356 -11.90 -23.75 -16.10
CA TYR A 356 -11.12 -24.98 -16.34
C TYR A 356 -11.42 -25.63 -17.69
N THR A 357 -12.33 -25.01 -18.48
CA THR A 357 -12.68 -25.47 -19.83
C THR A 357 -12.55 -24.32 -20.83
N SER A 358 -12.21 -24.63 -22.07
CA SER A 358 -12.06 -23.65 -23.15
C SER A 358 -13.36 -22.99 -23.56
N VAL A 359 -14.49 -23.65 -23.32
CA VAL A 359 -15.83 -23.13 -23.60
C VAL A 359 -16.71 -23.38 -22.38
N LEU A 360 -16.99 -22.33 -21.64
CA LEU A 360 -17.88 -22.37 -20.48
C LEU A 360 -19.01 -21.36 -20.70
N SER A 361 -20.23 -21.83 -20.63
CA SER A 361 -21.43 -20.99 -20.62
C SER A 361 -22.21 -21.27 -19.34
N LEU A 362 -22.24 -20.32 -18.44
CA LEU A 362 -23.05 -20.37 -17.22
C LEU A 362 -24.17 -19.33 -17.32
N PRO A 363 -25.40 -19.63 -16.93
CA PRO A 363 -26.46 -18.65 -16.90
C PRO A 363 -26.25 -17.62 -15.79
N ASP A 364 -26.76 -16.41 -15.95
CA ASP A 364 -26.69 -15.36 -14.91
C ASP A 364 -27.40 -15.79 -13.62
N THR A 365 -28.49 -16.56 -13.74
CA THR A 365 -29.22 -17.17 -12.63
C THR A 365 -28.89 -18.63 -12.55
N LEU A 366 -28.09 -19.01 -11.56
CA LEU A 366 -27.64 -20.38 -11.35
C LEU A 366 -28.71 -21.24 -10.68
N MET A 367 -29.47 -20.65 -9.75
CA MET A 367 -30.55 -21.33 -9.04
C MET A 367 -31.66 -20.36 -8.66
N PHE A 368 -32.89 -20.78 -8.78
CA PHE A 368 -34.06 -20.10 -8.24
C PHE A 368 -34.89 -21.09 -7.42
N ARG A 369 -35.28 -20.69 -6.21
CA ARG A 369 -36.14 -21.47 -5.33
C ARG A 369 -37.13 -20.54 -4.63
N ARG A 370 -38.34 -21.04 -4.45
CA ARG A 370 -39.35 -20.47 -3.58
C ARG A 370 -39.61 -21.48 -2.47
N ILE A 371 -39.45 -21.08 -1.23
CA ILE A 371 -39.54 -21.93 -0.06
C ILE A 371 -40.40 -21.26 1.01
N SER A 372 -41.18 -22.06 1.75
CA SER A 372 -41.92 -21.55 2.92
C SER A 372 -41.00 -21.47 4.14
N LEU A 373 -41.20 -20.44 4.95
CA LEU A 373 -40.43 -20.26 6.19
C LEU A 373 -40.87 -21.32 7.23
N ASP A 374 -39.87 -21.89 7.88
CA ASP A 374 -40.06 -22.90 8.91
C ASP A 374 -40.67 -22.30 10.19
N ALA A 375 -41.55 -23.02 10.84
CA ALA A 375 -42.19 -22.63 12.08
C ALA A 375 -41.21 -22.43 13.26
N THR A 376 -39.99 -22.96 13.17
CA THR A 376 -38.95 -22.77 14.16
C THR A 376 -38.30 -21.38 14.07
N GLY A 377 -38.62 -20.61 13.02
CA GLY A 377 -38.06 -19.29 12.76
C GLY A 377 -36.69 -19.30 12.05
N LYS A 378 -36.15 -20.48 11.76
CA LYS A 378 -34.88 -20.63 11.01
C LYS A 378 -35.07 -21.59 9.85
N THR A 379 -35.02 -21.07 8.65
CA THR A 379 -35.18 -21.84 7.42
C THR A 379 -33.83 -22.03 6.74
N HIS A 380 -33.55 -23.26 6.33
CA HIS A 380 -32.28 -23.59 5.69
C HIS A 380 -32.47 -24.01 4.24
N LEU A 381 -31.62 -23.51 3.35
CA LEU A 381 -31.54 -23.94 1.96
C LEU A 381 -30.11 -24.38 1.65
N GLU A 382 -29.96 -25.48 0.97
CA GLU A 382 -28.67 -25.95 0.46
C GLU A 382 -28.42 -25.41 -0.93
N ILE A 383 -27.19 -24.89 -1.12
CA ILE A 383 -26.67 -24.42 -2.40
C ILE A 383 -25.68 -25.47 -2.88
N PRO A 384 -26.09 -26.34 -3.83
CA PRO A 384 -25.26 -27.45 -4.28
C PRO A 384 -24.11 -26.96 -5.16
N ALA A 385 -23.02 -27.72 -5.21
CA ALA A 385 -21.81 -27.33 -5.94
C ALA A 385 -21.93 -27.51 -7.47
N ASP A 386 -22.81 -28.37 -7.93
CA ASP A 386 -23.00 -28.74 -9.35
C ASP A 386 -23.58 -27.61 -10.21
N ILE A 387 -24.23 -26.61 -9.58
CA ILE A 387 -24.77 -25.45 -10.31
C ILE A 387 -23.70 -24.53 -10.88
N PHE A 388 -22.43 -24.63 -10.43
CA PHE A 388 -21.36 -23.72 -10.81
C PHE A 388 -20.51 -24.23 -11.99
N GLY A 389 -20.62 -25.50 -12.37
CA GLY A 389 -19.81 -26.09 -13.42
C GLY A 389 -18.30 -26.09 -13.11
N PRO A 390 -17.43 -26.36 -14.10
CA PRO A 390 -15.97 -26.43 -13.92
C PRO A 390 -15.34 -25.03 -13.96
N ALA A 391 -15.68 -24.17 -13.02
CA ALA A 391 -15.15 -22.81 -12.90
C ALA A 391 -15.09 -22.34 -11.45
N ASP A 392 -14.11 -21.49 -11.16
CA ASP A 392 -14.11 -20.70 -9.94
C ASP A 392 -14.91 -19.41 -10.21
N CYS A 393 -15.85 -19.08 -9.34
CA CYS A 393 -16.74 -17.96 -9.56
C CYS A 393 -17.20 -17.28 -8.26
N ALA A 394 -17.40 -15.97 -8.33
CA ALA A 394 -18.09 -15.24 -7.30
C ALA A 394 -19.60 -15.26 -7.59
N TYR A 395 -20.41 -15.53 -6.57
CA TYR A 395 -21.86 -15.55 -6.67
C TYR A 395 -22.52 -14.71 -5.57
N GLU A 396 -23.77 -14.34 -5.85
CA GLU A 396 -24.61 -13.60 -4.91
C GLU A 396 -25.93 -14.35 -4.72
N VAL A 397 -26.32 -14.49 -3.48
CA VAL A 397 -27.62 -15.04 -3.09
C VAL A 397 -28.52 -13.89 -2.70
N ASN A 398 -29.60 -13.71 -3.43
CA ASN A 398 -30.63 -12.72 -3.14
C ASN A 398 -31.85 -13.41 -2.53
N VAL A 399 -32.23 -12.98 -1.34
CA VAL A 399 -33.39 -13.46 -0.60
C VAL A 399 -34.44 -12.37 -0.58
N LEU A 400 -35.63 -12.65 -1.12
CA LEU A 400 -36.73 -11.72 -1.17
C LEU A 400 -37.91 -12.29 -0.38
N LEU A 401 -38.37 -11.56 0.62
CA LEU A 401 -39.60 -11.82 1.35
C LEU A 401 -40.67 -10.80 0.90
N LEU A 402 -41.83 -11.31 0.54
CA LEU A 402 -43.05 -10.52 0.34
C LEU A 402 -44.01 -10.82 1.49
N THR A 403 -44.32 -9.80 2.29
CA THR A 403 -45.26 -9.94 3.38
C THR A 403 -46.73 -9.84 2.88
N LEU A 404 -47.67 -10.25 3.69
CA LEU A 404 -49.11 -10.16 3.38
C LEU A 404 -49.57 -8.72 3.13
N ASP A 405 -48.88 -7.76 3.74
CA ASP A 405 -49.13 -6.31 3.57
C ASP A 405 -48.37 -5.70 2.36
N ASN A 406 -47.89 -6.54 1.44
CA ASN A 406 -47.08 -6.16 0.29
C ASN A 406 -45.75 -5.42 0.64
N GLU A 407 -45.27 -5.54 1.86
CA GLU A 407 -43.89 -5.08 2.16
C GLU A 407 -42.87 -5.99 1.49
N ARG A 408 -41.89 -5.37 0.85
CA ARG A 408 -40.79 -6.08 0.22
C ARG A 408 -39.54 -5.96 1.10
N ARG A 409 -39.00 -7.11 1.54
CA ARG A 409 -37.71 -7.19 2.24
C ARG A 409 -36.75 -7.99 1.42
N GLU A 410 -35.55 -7.43 1.21
CA GLU A 410 -34.51 -8.02 0.39
C GLU A 410 -33.20 -8.07 1.18
N GLN A 411 -32.56 -9.23 1.19
CA GLN A 411 -31.23 -9.41 1.79
C GLN A 411 -30.32 -10.11 0.79
N ARG A 412 -29.06 -9.68 0.74
CA ARG A 412 -28.05 -10.22 -0.18
C ARG A 412 -26.86 -10.76 0.58
N CYS A 413 -26.43 -11.96 0.20
CA CYS A 413 -25.23 -12.61 0.68
C CYS A 413 -24.29 -12.84 -0.49
N ARG A 414 -22.99 -12.86 -0.25
CA ARG A 414 -21.99 -13.11 -1.28
C ARG A 414 -21.05 -14.21 -0.85
N ALA A 415 -20.62 -15.03 -1.81
CA ALA A 415 -19.62 -16.05 -1.59
C ALA A 415 -18.84 -16.33 -2.86
N THR A 416 -17.72 -17.04 -2.69
CA THR A 416 -16.87 -17.51 -3.78
C THR A 416 -16.93 -19.03 -3.84
N PHE A 417 -17.14 -19.56 -5.04
CA PHE A 417 -17.06 -20.99 -5.33
C PHE A 417 -15.75 -21.33 -6.02
N TYR A 418 -15.06 -22.37 -5.55
CA TYR A 418 -13.83 -22.91 -6.13
C TYR A 418 -14.03 -24.35 -6.60
N HIS A 419 -13.89 -24.57 -7.91
CA HIS A 419 -13.96 -25.88 -8.52
C HIS A 419 -12.72 -26.74 -8.22
N SER A 420 -11.53 -26.13 -8.32
CA SER A 420 -10.26 -26.77 -7.98
C SER A 420 -9.40 -25.74 -7.27
N HIS A 421 -9.20 -25.92 -5.98
CA HIS A 421 -8.45 -24.97 -5.17
C HIS A 421 -7.52 -25.71 -4.23
N TYR A 422 -6.25 -25.36 -4.36
CA TYR A 422 -5.20 -25.79 -3.45
C TYR A 422 -4.78 -24.62 -2.61
N GLU A 423 -4.62 -24.85 -1.33
CA GLU A 423 -4.20 -23.82 -0.39
C GLU A 423 -3.19 -24.40 0.59
N LEU A 424 -2.15 -23.63 0.86
CA LEU A 424 -1.26 -23.91 1.96
C LEU A 424 -1.63 -22.99 3.12
N GLN A 425 -2.06 -23.58 4.22
CA GLN A 425 -2.33 -22.84 5.47
C GLN A 425 -1.19 -23.02 6.44
N TYR A 426 -0.97 -21.99 7.24
CA TYR A 426 -0.09 -22.05 8.38
C TYR A 426 -0.79 -21.57 9.65
N HIS A 427 -0.48 -22.20 10.75
CA HIS A 427 -0.98 -21.83 12.07
C HIS A 427 0.16 -21.80 13.07
N THR A 428 0.18 -20.77 13.91
CA THR A 428 1.11 -20.67 15.03
C THR A 428 0.45 -21.27 16.27
N ARG A 429 1.19 -22.13 16.99
CA ARG A 429 0.77 -22.72 18.27
C ARG A 429 1.91 -22.64 19.26
N GLY A 430 1.81 -21.71 20.22
CA GLY A 430 2.96 -21.38 21.04
C GLY A 430 4.12 -20.94 20.16
N ASP A 431 5.32 -21.46 20.39
CA ASP A 431 6.53 -21.18 19.62
C ASP A 431 6.69 -22.06 18.36
N SER A 432 5.66 -22.80 17.96
CA SER A 432 5.67 -23.69 16.81
C SER A 432 4.85 -23.14 15.64
N LEU A 433 5.27 -23.47 14.43
CA LEU A 433 4.63 -23.17 13.17
C LEU A 433 4.22 -24.47 12.49
N ARG A 434 2.91 -24.66 12.28
CA ARG A 434 2.34 -25.80 11.58
C ARG A 434 1.91 -25.41 10.18
N PHE A 435 2.34 -26.18 9.19
CA PHE A 435 1.92 -26.08 7.80
C PHE A 435 0.96 -27.20 7.45
N ALA A 436 -0.10 -26.87 6.74
CA ALA A 436 -1.10 -27.84 6.26
C ALA A 436 -1.44 -27.54 4.79
N PHE A 437 -1.54 -28.58 3.98
CA PHE A 437 -2.00 -28.49 2.60
C PHE A 437 -3.48 -28.88 2.51
N LEU A 438 -4.26 -28.00 1.91
CA LEU A 438 -5.68 -28.20 1.72
C LEU A 438 -5.98 -28.41 0.24
N ASP A 439 -6.71 -29.47 -0.04
CA ASP A 439 -7.32 -29.76 -1.34
C ASP A 439 -8.83 -29.51 -1.19
N LYS A 440 -9.33 -28.45 -1.81
CA LYS A 440 -10.75 -28.04 -1.72
C LYS A 440 -11.23 -27.90 -0.27
N GLY A 441 -10.42 -27.24 0.55
CA GLY A 441 -10.71 -27.00 1.97
C GLY A 441 -10.55 -28.21 2.90
N VAL A 442 -10.12 -29.36 2.39
CA VAL A 442 -9.86 -30.57 3.18
C VAL A 442 -8.37 -30.79 3.34
N GLU A 443 -7.92 -30.94 4.59
CA GLU A 443 -6.49 -31.20 4.87
C GLU A 443 -6.07 -32.57 4.25
N ARG A 444 -4.96 -32.56 3.51
CA ARG A 444 -4.37 -33.71 2.86
C ARG A 444 -3.00 -33.99 3.43
N SER A 445 -2.73 -35.28 3.62
CA SER A 445 -1.41 -35.78 3.94
C SER A 445 -0.63 -35.98 2.64
N VAL A 446 0.48 -35.22 2.45
CA VAL A 446 1.21 -35.18 1.18
C VAL A 446 2.69 -34.87 1.40
N GLU A 447 3.56 -35.45 0.57
CA GLU A 447 4.98 -35.09 0.53
C GLU A 447 5.15 -33.69 -0.04
N ALA A 448 6.02 -32.90 0.60
CA ALA A 448 6.35 -31.54 0.19
C ALA A 448 7.83 -31.24 0.35
N GLU A 449 8.28 -30.22 -0.32
CA GLU A 449 9.63 -29.65 -0.18
C GLU A 449 9.51 -28.31 0.56
N LEU A 450 10.24 -28.18 1.66
CA LEU A 450 10.33 -26.95 2.44
C LEU A 450 11.70 -26.31 2.23
N ILE A 451 11.72 -25.05 1.88
CA ILE A 451 12.91 -24.22 1.79
C ILE A 451 12.72 -23.03 2.71
N CYS A 452 13.61 -22.86 3.69
CA CYS A 452 13.66 -21.70 4.56
C CYS A 452 14.46 -20.60 3.85
N GLY A 453 13.98 -19.35 3.87
CA GLY A 453 14.59 -18.26 3.12
C GLY A 453 16.08 -17.98 3.44
N ASN A 454 16.52 -18.28 4.66
CA ASN A 454 17.91 -18.12 5.08
C ASN A 454 18.76 -19.37 4.77
N ASP A 455 18.14 -20.54 4.73
CA ASP A 455 18.79 -21.80 4.44
C ASP A 455 18.33 -22.27 3.06
N LYS A 456 19.24 -22.35 2.09
CA LYS A 456 18.93 -22.81 0.73
C LYS A 456 18.72 -24.33 0.63
N LYS A 457 18.78 -25.06 1.75
CA LYS A 457 18.60 -26.50 1.75
C LYS A 457 17.15 -26.87 1.57
N ILE A 458 16.89 -27.69 0.57
CA ILE A 458 15.58 -28.32 0.36
C ILE A 458 15.43 -29.43 1.40
N ARG A 459 14.41 -29.31 2.24
CA ARG A 459 14.03 -30.36 3.19
C ARG A 459 12.78 -31.06 2.67
N LYS A 460 12.86 -32.37 2.48
CA LYS A 460 11.66 -33.17 2.22
C LYS A 460 10.89 -33.36 3.52
N ILE A 461 9.65 -32.99 3.52
CA ILE A 461 8.73 -33.05 4.67
C ILE A 461 7.45 -33.75 4.28
N HIS A 462 6.66 -34.14 5.27
CA HIS A 462 5.33 -34.68 5.08
C HIS A 462 4.31 -33.74 5.72
N LEU A 463 3.41 -33.18 4.93
CA LEU A 463 2.35 -32.30 5.44
C LEU A 463 1.19 -33.16 6.01
N PRO A 464 0.55 -32.76 7.10
CA PRO A 464 0.85 -31.58 7.91
C PRO A 464 2.20 -31.71 8.64
N TYR A 465 2.96 -30.60 8.67
CA TYR A 465 4.30 -30.52 9.25
C TYR A 465 4.38 -29.42 10.29
N GLU A 466 5.01 -29.70 11.43
CA GLU A 466 5.21 -28.75 12.51
C GLU A 466 6.70 -28.58 12.79
N GLN A 467 7.14 -27.33 12.95
CA GLN A 467 8.50 -26.97 13.34
C GLN A 467 8.50 -25.79 14.29
N LYS A 468 9.60 -25.59 14.99
CA LYS A 468 9.81 -24.40 15.81
C LYS A 468 9.82 -23.15 14.93
N PHE A 469 9.16 -22.10 15.38
CA PHE A 469 9.17 -20.80 14.70
C PHE A 469 10.59 -20.21 14.72
N SER A 470 11.03 -19.66 13.59
CA SER A 470 12.30 -18.93 13.49
C SER A 470 12.03 -17.46 13.22
N GLN A 471 12.38 -16.62 14.17
CA GLN A 471 12.23 -15.17 14.09
C GLN A 471 13.09 -14.56 12.97
N ALA A 472 14.25 -15.14 12.69
CA ALA A 472 15.18 -14.66 11.67
C ALA A 472 14.90 -15.19 10.27
N ALA A 473 14.04 -16.20 10.11
CA ALA A 473 13.70 -16.71 8.79
C ALA A 473 13.01 -15.63 7.96
N THR A 474 13.51 -15.36 6.77
CA THR A 474 12.89 -14.36 5.87
C THR A 474 11.56 -14.82 5.32
N GLY A 475 11.38 -16.14 5.17
CA GLY A 475 10.16 -16.76 4.70
C GLY A 475 10.30 -18.26 4.51
N TYR A 476 9.20 -18.88 4.18
CA TYR A 476 9.11 -20.30 3.86
C TYR A 476 8.56 -20.47 2.46
N LEU A 477 9.26 -21.25 1.62
CA LEU A 477 8.78 -21.68 0.33
C LEU A 477 8.45 -23.15 0.44
N LEU A 478 7.18 -23.50 0.19
CA LEU A 478 6.70 -24.87 0.17
C LEU A 478 6.28 -25.24 -1.24
N ARG A 479 6.77 -26.39 -1.70
CA ARG A 479 6.42 -27.01 -2.97
C ARG A 479 5.74 -28.33 -2.72
N VAL A 480 4.62 -28.56 -3.39
CA VAL A 480 3.90 -29.86 -3.37
C VAL A 480 3.92 -30.43 -4.79
N PRO A 481 4.95 -31.21 -5.15
CA PRO A 481 5.16 -31.65 -6.53
C PRO A 481 4.01 -32.47 -7.10
N ALA A 482 3.35 -33.28 -6.28
CA ALA A 482 2.21 -34.09 -6.70
C ALA A 482 1.03 -33.28 -7.24
N PHE A 483 0.92 -32.01 -6.87
CA PHE A 483 -0.15 -31.10 -7.30
C PHE A 483 0.39 -29.93 -8.14
N ASN A 484 1.67 -29.92 -8.47
CA ASN A 484 2.35 -28.79 -9.12
C ASN A 484 2.03 -27.45 -8.44
N TYR A 485 2.02 -27.44 -7.10
CA TYR A 485 1.66 -26.30 -6.29
C TYR A 485 2.86 -25.76 -5.53
N GLU A 486 3.03 -24.45 -5.56
CA GLU A 486 4.06 -23.74 -4.80
C GLU A 486 3.43 -22.56 -4.06
N SER A 487 3.81 -22.35 -2.82
CA SER A 487 3.39 -21.20 -2.02
C SER A 487 4.56 -20.65 -1.21
N ARG A 488 4.62 -19.31 -1.14
CA ARG A 488 5.62 -18.58 -0.37
C ARG A 488 4.94 -17.83 0.77
N ILE A 489 5.47 -17.98 1.97
CA ILE A 489 5.00 -17.32 3.18
C ILE A 489 6.15 -16.44 3.68
N ALA A 490 5.97 -15.13 3.72
CA ALA A 490 6.94 -14.22 4.31
C ALA A 490 6.72 -14.16 5.83
N VAL A 491 7.78 -14.35 6.61
CA VAL A 491 7.70 -14.26 8.08
C VAL A 491 7.36 -12.84 8.53
N ALA A 492 7.83 -11.84 7.77
CA ALA A 492 7.47 -10.45 8.01
C ALA A 492 5.96 -10.15 7.91
N ASP A 493 5.18 -10.95 7.18
CA ASP A 493 3.72 -10.76 7.07
C ASP A 493 2.93 -11.50 8.15
N MET A 494 3.58 -12.35 8.95
CA MET A 494 2.92 -13.11 10.00
C MET A 494 2.57 -12.20 11.19
N ASN A 495 1.50 -12.57 11.91
CA ASN A 495 1.14 -11.92 13.16
C ASN A 495 2.06 -12.40 14.29
N SER A 496 2.74 -11.47 14.95
CA SER A 496 3.62 -11.78 16.10
C SER A 496 2.87 -12.27 17.34
N GLN A 497 1.56 -11.98 17.44
CA GLN A 497 0.74 -12.24 18.61
C GLN A 497 1.29 -11.62 19.93
N LEU A 498 2.23 -10.69 19.81
CA LEU A 498 2.72 -9.91 20.95
C LEU A 498 1.62 -8.96 21.44
N ASP A 499 1.41 -8.95 22.74
CA ASP A 499 0.50 -7.98 23.37
C ASP A 499 1.11 -7.46 24.66
N LEU A 500 1.18 -6.16 24.79
CA LEU A 500 1.67 -5.46 25.98
C LEU A 500 0.48 -4.98 26.81
N LYS A 501 0.22 -5.64 27.91
CA LYS A 501 -0.82 -5.29 28.87
C LYS A 501 -0.20 -4.54 30.03
N GLY A 502 -0.91 -3.54 30.53
CA GLY A 502 -0.45 -2.82 31.71
C GLY A 502 -1.50 -1.89 32.25
N GLU A 503 -1.32 -1.51 33.49
CA GLU A 503 -2.15 -0.59 34.23
C GLU A 503 -1.30 0.44 34.97
N ILE A 504 -1.82 1.62 35.13
CA ILE A 504 -1.20 2.70 35.90
C ILE A 504 -2.22 3.26 36.88
N ASP A 505 -1.83 3.33 38.14
CA ASP A 505 -2.61 3.95 39.19
C ASP A 505 -1.88 5.18 39.78
N SER A 506 -2.23 5.59 41.01
CA SER A 506 -1.58 6.73 41.66
C SER A 506 -0.17 6.42 42.14
N ASP A 507 0.17 5.17 42.35
CA ASP A 507 1.35 4.75 43.07
C ASP A 507 2.30 3.93 42.20
N SER A 508 1.79 3.26 41.16
CA SER A 508 2.60 2.34 40.36
C SER A 508 2.16 2.23 38.90
N LEU A 509 3.12 1.86 38.04
CA LEU A 509 2.93 1.38 36.71
C LEU A 509 3.33 -0.09 36.65
N LYS A 510 2.42 -0.95 36.24
CA LYS A 510 2.67 -2.37 36.02
C LYS A 510 2.43 -2.69 34.55
N ALA A 511 3.30 -3.50 33.95
CA ALA A 511 3.11 -3.97 32.60
C ALA A 511 3.74 -5.34 32.39
N CYS A 512 3.05 -6.19 31.61
CA CYS A 512 3.55 -7.50 31.23
C CYS A 512 3.40 -7.74 29.74
N LEU A 513 4.33 -8.47 29.14
CA LEU A 513 4.34 -8.84 27.75
C LEU A 513 3.83 -10.26 27.56
N THR A 514 2.80 -10.42 26.73
CA THR A 514 2.40 -11.74 26.22
C THR A 514 3.21 -12.02 24.95
N ASN A 515 4.01 -13.08 24.93
CA ASN A 515 4.94 -13.44 23.85
C ASN A 515 4.82 -14.95 23.50
N PRO A 516 3.75 -15.38 22.85
CA PRO A 516 3.50 -16.80 22.60
C PRO A 516 4.49 -17.42 21.61
N LEU A 517 5.04 -16.64 20.67
CA LEU A 517 6.06 -17.11 19.71
C LEU A 517 7.47 -17.16 20.28
N ASN A 518 7.65 -16.76 21.54
CA ASN A 518 8.92 -16.74 22.23
C ASN A 518 10.00 -15.91 21.50
N LEU A 519 9.57 -14.75 20.96
CA LEU A 519 10.43 -13.82 20.22
C LEU A 519 11.43 -13.15 21.14
N ASP A 520 12.64 -12.92 20.66
CA ASP A 520 13.58 -12.03 21.30
C ASP A 520 13.15 -10.58 21.11
N VAL A 521 13.00 -9.85 22.20
CA VAL A 521 12.53 -8.46 22.22
C VAL A 521 13.49 -7.58 23.00
N SER A 522 13.57 -6.31 22.60
CA SER A 522 14.22 -5.24 23.41
C SER A 522 13.13 -4.25 23.82
N TRP A 523 13.17 -3.79 25.06
CA TRP A 523 12.16 -2.90 25.58
C TRP A 523 12.75 -1.68 26.30
N TYR A 524 12.02 -0.58 26.25
CA TYR A 524 12.42 0.71 26.80
C TYR A 524 11.23 1.35 27.49
N VAL A 525 11.46 1.89 28.70
CA VAL A 525 10.47 2.58 29.51
C VAL A 525 10.90 4.01 29.71
N TYR A 526 10.03 4.93 29.37
CA TYR A 526 10.29 6.39 29.48
C TYR A 526 9.27 7.07 30.35
N GLN A 527 9.73 8.08 31.09
CA GLN A 527 8.91 9.09 31.76
C GLN A 527 9.09 10.41 31.01
N GLY A 528 8.06 10.84 30.25
CA GLY A 528 8.23 11.96 29.34
C GLY A 528 9.34 11.72 28.33
N ASN A 529 10.44 12.46 28.44
CA ASN A 529 11.62 12.32 27.59
C ASN A 529 12.79 11.58 28.29
N GLN A 530 12.63 11.18 29.55
CA GLN A 530 13.68 10.53 30.31
C GLN A 530 13.55 9.01 30.22
N LEU A 531 14.62 8.33 29.81
CA LEU A 531 14.71 6.88 29.89
C LEU A 531 14.82 6.47 31.36
N LEU A 532 13.87 5.64 31.84
CA LEU A 532 13.87 5.08 33.19
C LEU A 532 14.55 3.72 33.25
N GLN A 533 14.19 2.86 32.30
CA GLN A 533 14.63 1.48 32.29
C GLN A 533 14.68 0.94 30.87
N LYS A 534 15.62 0.05 30.58
CA LYS A 534 15.70 -0.72 29.33
C LYS A 534 16.09 -2.15 29.63
N GLY A 535 15.78 -3.05 28.72
CA GLY A 535 16.16 -4.45 28.82
C GLY A 535 15.89 -5.21 27.53
N ALA A 536 16.29 -6.46 27.52
CA ALA A 536 16.07 -7.39 26.43
C ALA A 536 15.82 -8.80 26.97
N GLY A 537 15.14 -9.62 26.18
CA GLY A 537 14.78 -10.99 26.53
C GLY A 537 13.49 -11.43 25.85
N LYS A 538 12.88 -12.47 26.40
CA LYS A 538 11.63 -13.03 25.88
C LYS A 538 10.42 -12.68 26.73
N GLU A 539 10.66 -12.15 27.90
CA GLU A 539 9.66 -11.80 28.89
C GLU A 539 9.87 -10.35 29.34
N LEU A 540 8.79 -9.69 29.63
CA LEU A 540 8.77 -8.40 30.29
C LEU A 540 7.71 -8.48 31.40
N ASP A 541 8.15 -8.31 32.63
CA ASP A 541 7.30 -8.07 33.80
C ASP A 541 7.84 -6.84 34.51
N LEU A 542 7.13 -5.73 34.39
CA LEU A 542 7.55 -4.43 34.83
C LEU A 542 6.72 -3.97 36.02
N HIS A 543 7.40 -3.50 37.04
CA HIS A 543 6.77 -2.80 38.15
C HIS A 543 7.61 -1.56 38.52
N ILE A 544 7.00 -0.38 38.33
CA ILE A 544 7.59 0.93 38.70
C ILE A 544 6.73 1.53 39.81
N GLY A 545 7.25 1.69 40.97
CA GLY A 545 6.63 2.40 42.08
C GLY A 545 6.96 3.89 42.09
N ASP A 546 6.33 4.66 42.97
CA ASP A 546 6.55 6.10 43.18
C ASP A 546 6.45 6.92 41.87
N ILE A 547 5.42 6.66 41.09
CA ILE A 547 5.22 7.31 39.81
C ILE A 547 4.85 8.79 39.99
N ASP A 548 5.33 9.66 39.08
CA ASP A 548 4.82 11.02 38.96
C ASP A 548 3.48 10.99 38.21
N THR A 549 2.40 11.26 38.93
CA THR A 549 1.03 11.28 38.37
C THR A 549 0.79 12.34 37.30
N ARG A 550 1.72 13.31 37.14
CA ARG A 550 1.66 14.37 36.10
C ARG A 550 2.41 13.97 34.85
N ALA A 551 3.29 12.96 34.95
CA ALA A 551 4.09 12.49 33.84
C ALA A 551 3.29 11.55 32.94
N VAL A 552 3.82 11.36 31.74
CA VAL A 552 3.36 10.35 30.78
C VAL A 552 4.44 9.29 30.69
N TYR A 553 4.05 8.05 30.79
CA TYR A 553 4.93 6.91 30.67
C TYR A 553 4.73 6.23 29.33
N TYR A 554 5.81 5.84 28.71
CA TYR A 554 5.82 5.11 27.43
C TYR A 554 6.57 3.80 27.61
N ILE A 555 6.01 2.73 27.12
CA ILE A 555 6.71 1.46 26.99
C ILE A 555 6.77 1.13 25.51
N GLU A 556 7.98 0.96 25.00
CA GLU A 556 8.24 0.55 23.63
C GLU A 556 8.93 -0.80 23.64
N VAL A 557 8.37 -1.76 22.92
CA VAL A 557 8.94 -3.10 22.73
C VAL A 557 9.29 -3.23 21.27
N PHE A 558 10.56 -3.50 21.00
CA PHE A 558 11.09 -3.72 19.65
C PHE A 558 11.42 -5.19 19.47
N TYR A 559 11.13 -5.68 18.29
CA TYR A 559 11.45 -7.05 17.89
C TYR A 559 11.58 -7.09 16.36
N PHE A 560 12.17 -8.13 15.84
CA PHE A 560 12.22 -8.35 14.40
C PHE A 560 11.47 -9.63 14.04
N MET A 561 10.94 -9.66 12.82
CA MET A 561 10.37 -10.84 12.19
C MET A 561 10.81 -10.88 10.73
N GLY A 562 11.53 -11.93 10.38
CA GLY A 562 12.18 -11.98 9.07
C GLY A 562 13.25 -10.89 8.97
N ASN A 563 13.14 -10.07 7.95
CA ASN A 563 14.05 -8.94 7.71
C ASN A 563 13.46 -7.59 8.17
N GLU A 564 12.34 -7.59 8.88
CA GLU A 564 11.64 -6.38 9.25
C GLU A 564 11.63 -6.19 10.77
N GLU A 565 12.01 -4.98 11.18
CA GLU A 565 11.84 -4.54 12.54
C GLU A 565 10.39 -4.13 12.77
N ARG A 566 9.88 -4.44 13.96
CA ARG A 566 8.56 -4.08 14.42
C ARG A 566 8.62 -3.51 15.82
N SER A 567 7.66 -2.66 16.13
CA SER A 567 7.52 -2.12 17.47
C SER A 567 6.09 -2.22 17.98
N LEU A 568 5.97 -2.41 19.27
CA LEU A 568 4.72 -2.33 20.01
C LEU A 568 4.88 -1.22 21.06
N LYS A 569 4.06 -0.17 20.96
CA LYS A 569 4.11 0.99 21.83
C LYS A 569 2.85 1.11 22.64
N ARG A 570 2.98 1.39 23.92
CA ARG A 570 1.87 1.72 24.82
C ARG A 570 2.18 2.96 25.64
N VAL A 571 1.14 3.76 25.84
CA VAL A 571 1.19 5.01 26.58
C VAL A 571 0.36 4.84 27.84
N TYR A 572 0.95 5.18 28.98
CA TYR A 572 0.30 5.11 30.28
C TYR A 572 0.29 6.49 30.92
N ARG A 573 -0.84 6.88 31.45
CA ARG A 573 -1.02 8.16 32.10
C ARG A 573 -2.06 8.06 33.20
N VAL A 574 -1.78 8.67 34.32
CA VAL A 574 -2.77 8.89 35.36
C VAL A 574 -3.69 10.05 34.92
N TYR A 575 -4.98 9.82 34.92
CA TYR A 575 -5.98 10.85 34.63
C TYR A 575 -6.55 11.37 35.93
N PRO A 576 -5.98 12.46 36.50
CA PRO A 576 -6.38 12.94 37.82
C PRO A 576 -7.84 13.40 37.87
N ASN A 577 -8.37 13.81 36.73
CA ASN A 577 -9.73 14.35 36.60
C ASN A 577 -10.70 13.35 35.95
N SER A 578 -10.43 12.04 36.00
CA SER A 578 -11.40 11.06 35.51
C SER A 578 -12.63 11.05 36.42
N LEU A 579 -13.80 11.07 35.77
CA LEU A 579 -15.07 11.04 36.43
C LEU A 579 -15.79 9.72 36.11
N SER A 580 -16.43 9.15 37.12
CA SER A 580 -17.36 8.03 36.95
C SER A 580 -18.80 8.51 37.14
N VAL A 581 -19.69 7.95 36.36
CA VAL A 581 -21.14 8.26 36.46
C VAL A 581 -21.87 6.97 36.82
N GLU A 582 -22.46 6.95 37.98
CA GLU A 582 -23.34 5.88 38.46
C GLU A 582 -24.79 6.28 38.24
N THR A 583 -25.62 5.34 37.77
CA THR A 583 -27.03 5.57 37.50
C THR A 583 -27.91 4.50 38.12
N ASN A 584 -29.13 4.87 38.51
CA ASN A 584 -30.15 3.93 38.99
C ASN A 584 -31.16 3.53 37.89
N LEU A 585 -30.78 3.64 36.62
CA LEU A 585 -31.65 3.31 35.49
C LEU A 585 -32.04 1.84 35.49
N PRO A 586 -33.33 1.52 35.23
CA PRO A 586 -33.76 0.12 35.04
C PRO A 586 -33.06 -0.52 33.84
N LYS A 587 -32.79 -1.81 33.95
CA LYS A 587 -32.16 -2.58 32.83
C LYS A 587 -33.02 -2.64 31.57
N ARG A 588 -34.34 -2.48 31.68
CA ARG A 588 -35.31 -2.47 30.58
C ARG A 588 -36.28 -1.34 30.79
N ILE A 589 -36.56 -0.58 29.75
CA ILE A 589 -37.53 0.49 29.66
C ILE A 589 -38.33 0.32 28.38
N TYR A 590 -39.59 0.74 28.41
CA TYR A 590 -40.49 0.63 27.25
C TYR A 590 -40.71 2.03 26.64
N PRO A 591 -40.95 2.12 25.32
CA PRO A 591 -41.29 3.40 24.69
C PRO A 591 -42.48 4.07 25.37
N GLY A 592 -42.34 5.37 25.69
CA GLY A 592 -43.37 6.15 26.42
C GLY A 592 -43.36 5.98 27.94
N GLN A 593 -42.53 5.08 28.50
CA GLN A 593 -42.40 4.94 29.95
C GLN A 593 -41.65 6.13 30.54
N ARG A 594 -42.24 6.74 31.56
CA ARG A 594 -41.56 7.76 32.38
C ARG A 594 -40.56 7.06 33.31
N VAL A 595 -39.34 7.53 33.29
CA VAL A 595 -38.25 7.04 34.15
C VAL A 595 -37.62 8.19 34.90
N ASP A 596 -37.62 8.09 36.23
CA ASP A 596 -36.92 9.04 37.09
C ASP A 596 -35.52 8.48 37.38
N ALA A 597 -34.51 9.18 36.84
CA ALA A 597 -33.12 8.79 36.95
C ALA A 597 -32.34 9.66 37.94
N THR A 598 -31.52 9.01 38.74
CA THR A 598 -30.54 9.68 39.59
C THR A 598 -29.16 9.37 39.08
N LEU A 599 -28.34 10.41 38.91
CA LEU A 599 -26.98 10.35 38.41
C LEU A 599 -26.03 10.82 39.50
N HIS A 600 -25.10 9.97 39.90
CA HIS A 600 -24.04 10.31 40.82
C HIS A 600 -22.72 10.40 40.08
N VAL A 601 -22.12 11.58 40.12
CA VAL A 601 -20.79 11.78 39.52
C VAL A 601 -19.74 11.78 40.61
N ARG A 602 -18.75 10.92 40.45
CA ARG A 602 -17.66 10.78 41.41
C ARG A 602 -16.33 10.95 40.69
N ASP A 603 -15.35 11.45 41.42
CA ASP A 603 -13.97 11.47 40.97
C ASP A 603 -13.33 10.06 41.11
N ARG A 604 -12.07 9.96 40.74
CA ARG A 604 -11.29 8.70 40.84
C ARG A 604 -11.16 8.16 42.27
N TYR A 605 -11.33 9.01 43.29
CA TYR A 605 -11.25 8.62 44.70
C TYR A 605 -12.62 8.23 45.28
N GLY A 606 -13.67 8.28 44.46
CA GLY A 606 -15.04 7.99 44.86
C GLY A 606 -15.75 9.20 45.53
N GLU A 607 -15.13 10.39 45.58
CA GLU A 607 -15.72 11.57 46.13
C GLU A 607 -16.72 12.25 45.15
N PRO A 608 -17.85 12.77 45.64
CA PRO A 608 -18.83 13.42 44.80
C PRO A 608 -18.29 14.72 44.18
N VAL A 609 -18.51 14.90 42.86
CA VAL A 609 -18.07 16.08 42.13
C VAL A 609 -19.28 16.99 41.84
N PRO A 610 -19.32 18.22 42.39
CA PRO A 610 -20.40 19.15 42.16
C PRO A 610 -20.23 19.89 40.81
N ASN A 611 -21.33 20.45 40.30
CA ASN A 611 -21.37 21.35 39.13
C ASN A 611 -20.81 20.71 37.83
N VAL A 612 -21.07 19.43 37.62
CA VAL A 612 -20.62 18.71 36.42
C VAL A 612 -21.62 18.95 35.28
N ASP A 613 -21.10 19.30 34.11
CA ASP A 613 -21.89 19.37 32.88
C ASP A 613 -22.05 17.98 32.28
N LEU A 614 -23.28 17.47 32.30
CA LEU A 614 -23.60 16.13 31.78
C LEU A 614 -24.35 16.24 30.46
N THR A 615 -24.06 15.32 29.54
CA THR A 615 -24.84 15.11 28.34
C THR A 615 -25.52 13.75 28.43
N ALA A 616 -26.85 13.74 28.32
CA ALA A 616 -27.66 12.55 28.30
C ALA A 616 -28.55 12.54 27.06
N PHE A 617 -28.71 11.37 26.48
CA PHE A 617 -29.61 11.12 25.35
C PHE A 617 -30.14 9.70 25.43
N SER A 618 -31.27 9.47 24.78
CA SER A 618 -31.85 8.13 24.68
C SER A 618 -32.18 7.80 23.24
N VAL A 619 -31.97 6.55 22.86
CA VAL A 619 -32.27 6.08 21.52
C VAL A 619 -33.07 4.79 21.61
N ASN A 620 -33.96 4.58 20.66
CA ASN A 620 -34.68 3.33 20.55
C ASN A 620 -33.75 2.26 19.92
N SER A 621 -33.50 1.18 20.62
CA SER A 621 -32.64 0.08 20.16
C SER A 621 -33.13 -0.60 18.86
N GLN A 622 -34.44 -0.50 18.56
CA GLN A 622 -35.01 -1.05 17.32
C GLN A 622 -34.69 -0.21 16.07
N LEU A 623 -34.24 1.04 16.24
CA LEU A 623 -33.98 1.93 15.12
C LEU A 623 -32.56 1.87 14.57
N GLY A 624 -31.72 0.94 15.03
CA GLY A 624 -30.36 0.73 14.53
C GLY A 624 -29.53 2.00 14.59
N TYR A 625 -29.11 2.44 15.76
CA TYR A 625 -28.29 3.62 15.97
C TYR A 625 -26.95 3.25 16.56
N ASP A 626 -25.88 3.62 15.86
CA ASP A 626 -24.54 3.54 16.40
C ASP A 626 -24.33 4.74 17.34
N ILE A 627 -24.10 4.46 18.62
CA ILE A 627 -23.78 5.48 19.60
C ILE A 627 -22.45 6.11 19.19
N PRO A 628 -22.41 7.47 19.00
CA PRO A 628 -21.16 8.12 18.64
C PRO A 628 -20.10 7.90 19.71
N ASP A 629 -18.89 7.55 19.32
CA ASP A 629 -17.75 7.48 20.21
C ASP A 629 -17.50 8.84 20.87
N LEU A 630 -17.32 8.83 22.19
CA LEU A 630 -16.99 10.04 22.93
C LEU A 630 -15.54 10.42 22.65
N PRO A 631 -15.27 11.61 22.09
CA PRO A 631 -13.91 12.02 21.84
C PRO A 631 -13.21 12.31 23.18
N TYR A 632 -11.97 11.90 23.27
CA TYR A 632 -11.10 12.31 24.36
C TYR A 632 -10.59 13.73 24.11
N TYR A 633 -10.99 14.69 24.95
CA TYR A 633 -10.56 16.10 24.86
C TYR A 633 -9.26 16.40 25.58
N GLY A 634 -8.71 15.44 26.31
CA GLY A 634 -7.40 15.57 26.94
C GLY A 634 -6.30 15.75 25.91
N ALA A 635 -5.16 16.29 26.33
CA ALA A 635 -3.97 16.23 25.49
C ALA A 635 -3.57 14.77 25.39
N GLU A 636 -3.84 14.13 24.25
CA GLU A 636 -3.05 12.95 23.94
C GLU A 636 -1.60 13.40 23.89
N PRO A 637 -0.76 12.86 24.75
CA PRO A 637 0.64 13.15 24.65
C PRO A 637 1.07 12.60 23.30
N GLN A 638 1.42 13.50 22.38
CA GLN A 638 2.18 13.03 21.22
C GLN A 638 3.43 12.43 21.80
N ALA A 639 3.53 11.12 21.69
CA ALA A 639 4.78 10.46 21.89
C ALA A 639 5.75 11.10 20.90
N ARG A 640 6.64 11.98 21.37
CA ARG A 640 7.79 12.35 20.55
C ARG A 640 8.50 11.03 20.29
N GLU A 641 8.81 10.76 19.05
CA GLU A 641 9.62 9.62 18.69
C GLU A 641 10.94 9.75 19.45
N GLN A 642 11.02 8.99 20.51
CA GLN A 642 12.20 8.99 21.36
C GLN A 642 13.25 8.06 20.79
N ARG A 643 12.78 7.11 19.99
CA ARG A 643 13.59 6.14 19.27
C ARG A 643 13.01 5.97 17.86
N ALA A 644 13.84 6.08 16.86
CA ALA A 644 13.49 5.76 15.48
C ALA A 644 14.28 4.54 15.04
N SER A 645 13.61 3.58 14.43
CA SER A 645 14.27 2.49 13.73
C SER A 645 14.69 2.94 12.34
N TYR A 646 15.81 2.45 11.89
CA TYR A 646 16.28 2.66 10.54
C TYR A 646 16.15 1.36 9.75
N SER A 647 15.33 1.36 8.73
CA SER A 647 15.31 0.24 7.79
C SER A 647 16.63 0.22 7.02
N MET A 648 17.40 -0.85 7.23
CA MET A 648 18.58 -1.16 6.42
C MET A 648 18.20 -1.71 5.03
N LYS A 649 17.07 -1.29 4.47
CA LYS A 649 16.74 -1.58 3.07
C LYS A 649 17.90 -1.05 2.23
N GLN A 650 18.68 -1.97 1.71
CA GLN A 650 19.74 -1.65 0.76
C GLN A 650 19.10 -0.93 -0.44
N LYS A 651 19.18 0.41 -0.44
CA LYS A 651 18.94 1.13 -1.68
C LYS A 651 20.06 0.69 -2.59
N ASN A 652 19.71 -0.06 -3.62
CA ASN A 652 20.65 -0.43 -4.65
C ASN A 652 21.33 0.86 -5.12
N TYR A 653 22.63 0.98 -4.81
CA TYR A 653 23.41 2.14 -5.27
C TYR A 653 23.43 2.07 -6.79
N LEU A 654 22.70 2.96 -7.44
CA LEU A 654 22.62 3.03 -8.89
C LEU A 654 23.66 4.06 -9.36
N HIS A 655 24.65 3.57 -10.05
CA HIS A 655 25.56 4.38 -10.84
C HIS A 655 25.30 4.08 -12.32
N SER A 656 24.96 5.11 -13.10
CA SER A 656 24.79 5.00 -14.55
C SER A 656 25.97 5.62 -15.25
N ALA A 657 26.53 4.90 -16.20
CA ALA A 657 27.59 5.37 -17.08
C ALA A 657 27.16 5.29 -18.55
N SER A 658 27.84 6.03 -19.43
CA SER A 658 27.71 5.83 -20.88
C SER A 658 28.20 4.42 -21.24
N LEU A 659 27.50 3.76 -22.16
CA LEU A 659 27.84 2.42 -22.61
C LEU A 659 29.18 2.46 -23.35
N ASP A 660 30.15 1.70 -22.87
CA ASP A 660 31.34 1.31 -23.65
C ASP A 660 30.95 0.14 -24.55
N PHE A 661 30.63 0.46 -25.82
CA PHE A 661 30.14 -0.54 -26.75
C PHE A 661 31.17 -1.62 -27.04
N GLU A 662 32.46 -1.30 -27.18
CA GLU A 662 33.49 -2.29 -27.50
C GLU A 662 33.68 -3.32 -26.38
N HIS A 663 33.67 -2.83 -25.14
CA HIS A 663 33.80 -3.68 -23.97
C HIS A 663 32.57 -4.58 -23.82
N TRP A 664 31.37 -3.98 -23.81
CA TRP A 664 30.13 -4.69 -23.53
C TRP A 664 29.63 -5.55 -24.69
N ASN A 665 29.98 -5.20 -25.95
CA ASN A 665 29.68 -6.05 -27.08
C ASN A 665 30.39 -7.44 -26.98
N ARG A 666 31.61 -7.46 -26.44
CA ARG A 666 32.32 -8.74 -26.21
C ARG A 666 31.66 -9.62 -25.16
N LEU A 667 31.03 -9.03 -24.15
CA LEU A 667 30.36 -9.75 -23.04
C LEU A 667 28.91 -10.11 -23.38
N ALA A 668 28.15 -9.14 -23.91
CA ALA A 668 26.71 -9.25 -24.09
C ALA A 668 26.26 -9.45 -25.54
N HIS A 669 27.20 -9.57 -26.50
CA HIS A 669 26.91 -9.78 -27.93
C HIS A 669 25.88 -8.75 -28.47
N LEU A 670 26.08 -7.47 -28.13
CA LEU A 670 25.16 -6.38 -28.48
C LEU A 670 24.97 -6.24 -29.99
N ASP A 671 25.97 -6.58 -30.78
CA ASP A 671 25.93 -6.58 -32.26
C ASP A 671 24.89 -7.53 -32.84
N ARG A 672 24.34 -8.46 -32.09
CA ARG A 672 23.25 -9.35 -32.48
C ARG A 672 21.87 -8.67 -32.35
N LEU A 673 21.76 -7.62 -31.56
CA LEU A 673 20.51 -6.92 -31.30
C LEU A 673 20.30 -5.80 -32.32
N PRO A 674 19.13 -5.72 -33.03
CA PRO A 674 18.87 -4.72 -34.06
C PRO A 674 19.06 -3.29 -33.58
N TYR A 675 18.68 -3.00 -32.33
CA TYR A 675 18.85 -1.67 -31.73
C TYR A 675 20.32 -1.22 -31.71
N TYR A 676 21.24 -2.11 -31.24
CA TYR A 676 22.66 -1.75 -31.17
C TYR A 676 23.34 -1.72 -32.53
N ARG A 677 22.92 -2.56 -33.46
CA ARG A 677 23.34 -2.44 -34.86
C ARG A 677 22.92 -1.14 -35.51
N PHE A 678 21.77 -0.59 -35.10
CA PHE A 678 21.30 0.70 -35.55
C PHE A 678 22.13 1.85 -34.96
N ILE A 679 22.41 1.84 -33.65
CA ILE A 679 23.15 2.96 -32.99
C ILE A 679 24.68 2.83 -33.10
N TYR A 680 25.21 1.64 -33.35
CA TYR A 680 26.64 1.33 -33.58
C TYR A 680 26.78 0.51 -34.87
N PRO A 681 26.61 1.11 -36.04
CA PRO A 681 26.67 0.37 -37.32
C PRO A 681 28.08 -0.10 -37.71
N SER A 682 29.13 0.39 -37.06
CA SER A 682 30.53 -0.11 -37.14
C SER A 682 31.04 -0.36 -38.58
N GLY A 683 31.01 0.67 -39.42
CA GLY A 683 31.48 0.62 -40.80
C GLY A 683 30.57 -0.14 -41.78
N GLN A 684 29.37 -0.51 -41.37
CA GLN A 684 28.33 -1.11 -42.18
C GLN A 684 27.15 -0.16 -42.37
N LEU A 685 26.43 -0.29 -43.47
CA LEU A 685 25.17 0.40 -43.65
C LEU A 685 24.06 -0.46 -43.02
N PHE A 686 23.59 -0.05 -41.83
CA PHE A 686 22.41 -0.67 -41.22
C PHE A 686 21.16 -0.34 -42.00
N ARG A 687 20.37 -1.35 -42.37
CA ARG A 687 19.12 -1.21 -43.08
C ARG A 687 18.04 -2.02 -42.39
N HIS A 688 16.93 -1.35 -42.07
CA HIS A 688 15.70 -1.97 -41.58
C HIS A 688 14.51 -1.53 -42.44
N VAL A 689 13.67 -2.50 -42.84
CA VAL A 689 12.53 -2.27 -43.71
C VAL A 689 11.25 -2.70 -43.00
N MET A 690 10.23 -1.87 -43.02
CA MET A 690 8.94 -2.11 -42.40
C MET A 690 7.78 -1.64 -43.29
N ASP A 691 6.60 -2.22 -43.11
CA ASP A 691 5.41 -1.82 -43.85
C ASP A 691 4.94 -0.41 -43.41
N THR A 692 4.40 0.36 -44.33
CA THR A 692 3.81 1.66 -44.06
C THR A 692 2.29 1.58 -43.99
N PRO A 693 1.62 2.21 -43.02
CA PRO A 693 0.17 2.15 -42.87
C PRO A 693 -0.60 2.72 -44.08
N ASP A 694 0.02 3.68 -44.78
CA ASP A 694 -0.55 4.38 -45.93
C ASP A 694 -0.09 3.81 -47.28
N GLY A 695 0.67 2.71 -47.28
CA GLY A 695 1.23 2.12 -48.51
C GLY A 695 2.22 3.02 -49.26
N SER A 696 2.66 4.14 -48.70
CA SER A 696 3.66 5.02 -49.29
C SER A 696 5.09 4.47 -49.09
N THR A 697 5.95 4.69 -50.09
CA THR A 697 7.38 4.37 -49.96
C THR A 697 8.06 5.49 -49.20
N GLN A 698 8.73 5.15 -48.11
CA GLN A 698 9.35 6.13 -47.22
C GLN A 698 10.77 5.73 -46.85
N PHE A 699 11.58 6.70 -46.41
CA PHE A 699 12.87 6.44 -45.80
C PHE A 699 13.18 7.40 -44.64
N ALA A 700 14.05 6.96 -43.77
CA ALA A 700 14.55 7.73 -42.63
C ALA A 700 16.04 7.44 -42.41
N PRO A 701 16.95 8.30 -42.86
CA PRO A 701 18.39 8.12 -42.69
C PRO A 701 18.85 8.72 -41.39
N TYR A 702 19.80 8.02 -40.72
CA TYR A 702 20.47 8.47 -39.48
C TYR A 702 21.96 8.38 -39.69
N VAL A 703 22.67 9.35 -39.11
CA VAL A 703 24.12 9.33 -38.95
C VAL A 703 24.41 9.23 -37.46
N MET A 704 25.21 8.27 -37.08
CA MET A 704 25.51 7.96 -35.67
C MET A 704 26.98 8.27 -35.36
N MET A 705 27.23 8.66 -34.12
CA MET A 705 28.56 8.83 -33.55
C MET A 705 28.51 8.47 -32.07
N GLY A 706 29.26 7.45 -31.66
CA GLY A 706 29.27 7.00 -30.27
C GLY A 706 27.90 6.63 -29.72
N GLY A 707 27.01 6.00 -30.52
CA GLY A 707 25.67 5.58 -30.15
C GLY A 707 24.63 6.73 -30.06
N LYS A 708 24.97 7.93 -30.54
CA LYS A 708 24.07 9.09 -30.60
C LYS A 708 23.88 9.56 -32.02
N SER A 709 22.68 10.01 -32.35
CA SER A 709 22.42 10.59 -33.65
C SER A 709 23.08 11.95 -33.80
N VAL A 710 23.77 12.15 -34.93
CA VAL A 710 24.35 13.42 -35.32
C VAL A 710 23.29 14.26 -36.05
N THR A 711 23.32 15.59 -35.87
CA THR A 711 22.38 16.47 -36.57
C THR A 711 22.65 16.48 -38.07
N ILE A 712 21.64 16.09 -38.83
CA ILE A 712 21.62 16.19 -40.30
C ILE A 712 20.99 17.55 -40.68
N TYR A 713 21.72 18.35 -41.46
CA TYR A 713 21.24 19.66 -41.84
C TYR A 713 20.43 19.63 -43.13
N VAL A 714 20.83 18.87 -44.16
CA VAL A 714 20.12 18.72 -45.39
C VAL A 714 20.14 17.25 -45.82
N ILE A 715 19.03 16.79 -46.39
CA ILE A 715 18.94 15.51 -47.10
C ILE A 715 18.49 15.78 -48.51
N GLU A 716 19.24 15.23 -49.49
CA GLU A 716 18.93 15.32 -50.90
C GLU A 716 18.67 13.94 -51.49
N LEU A 717 17.67 13.83 -52.37
CA LEU A 717 17.37 12.66 -53.19
C LEU A 717 17.61 13.01 -54.64
N ASN A 718 18.53 12.31 -55.31
CA ASN A 718 18.92 12.61 -56.70
C ASN A 718 19.22 14.13 -56.88
N ASP A 719 20.05 14.65 -55.99
CA ASP A 719 20.46 16.07 -55.96
C ASP A 719 19.33 17.10 -55.75
N LYS A 720 18.15 16.64 -55.33
CA LYS A 720 17.02 17.49 -54.96
C LYS A 720 16.84 17.45 -53.43
N PRO A 721 16.88 18.60 -52.73
CA PRO A 721 16.68 18.63 -51.32
C PRO A 721 15.24 18.21 -50.93
N CYS A 722 15.13 17.31 -49.95
CA CYS A 722 13.85 16.87 -49.38
C CYS A 722 13.71 17.17 -47.87
N TYR A 723 14.80 17.61 -47.23
CA TYR A 723 14.80 17.97 -45.83
C TYR A 723 15.81 19.07 -45.51
N PHE A 724 15.39 19.97 -44.63
CA PHE A 724 16.24 20.98 -43.98
C PHE A 724 15.98 20.99 -42.48
N SER A 725 17.01 20.96 -41.65
CA SER A 725 16.88 20.87 -40.19
C SER A 725 16.18 22.06 -39.52
N TRP A 726 16.16 23.21 -40.15
CA TRP A 726 15.55 24.45 -39.67
C TRP A 726 14.10 24.65 -40.14
N THR A 727 13.55 23.76 -40.96
CA THR A 727 12.15 23.83 -41.37
C THR A 727 11.28 23.00 -40.44
N LYS A 728 10.16 23.60 -39.97
CA LYS A 728 9.15 22.84 -39.26
C LYS A 728 8.46 21.89 -40.22
N GLN A 729 8.69 20.60 -40.09
CA GLN A 729 8.00 19.58 -40.86
C GLN A 729 6.72 19.14 -40.13
N PRO A 730 5.58 19.02 -40.82
CA PRO A 730 4.32 18.57 -40.24
C PRO A 730 4.30 17.06 -39.94
N GLN A 731 5.27 16.31 -40.47
CA GLN A 731 5.40 14.85 -40.28
C GLN A 731 6.61 14.51 -39.47
N GLY A 732 6.56 13.35 -38.76
CA GLY A 732 7.74 12.81 -38.09
C GLY A 732 8.89 12.55 -39.09
N TYR A 733 10.09 12.31 -38.55
CA TYR A 733 11.32 12.12 -39.35
C TYR A 733 11.20 10.91 -40.31
N SER A 734 10.60 11.15 -41.47
CA SER A 734 10.36 10.17 -42.53
C SER A 734 10.09 10.90 -43.84
N PHE A 735 10.77 10.51 -44.95
CA PHE A 735 10.71 11.19 -46.24
C PHE A 735 10.09 10.30 -47.28
N ARG A 736 9.17 10.83 -48.07
CA ARG A 736 8.53 10.08 -49.16
C ARG A 736 9.47 9.91 -50.33
N ILE A 737 9.51 8.73 -50.89
CA ILE A 737 10.21 8.38 -52.10
C ILE A 737 9.18 8.40 -53.24
N PRO A 738 9.48 9.05 -54.39
CA PRO A 738 8.60 8.99 -55.59
C PRO A 738 8.43 7.53 -56.05
N PRO A 739 7.22 7.12 -56.43
CA PRO A 739 6.90 5.72 -56.73
C PRO A 739 7.60 5.15 -57.99
N GLU A 740 8.17 6.02 -58.83
CA GLU A 740 8.74 5.66 -60.14
C GLU A 740 10.20 5.25 -60.08
N SER A 741 10.89 5.41 -58.94
CA SER A 741 12.32 5.18 -58.86
C SER A 741 12.68 4.13 -57.82
N SER A 742 13.13 2.96 -58.27
CA SER A 742 13.57 1.85 -57.41
C SER A 742 14.95 2.08 -56.77
N LYS A 743 15.78 3.01 -57.35
CA LYS A 743 17.12 3.34 -56.86
C LYS A 743 17.30 4.84 -56.80
N GLN A 744 17.83 5.34 -55.67
CA GLN A 744 18.05 6.76 -55.45
C GLN A 744 19.48 7.04 -55.01
N LYS A 745 20.05 8.15 -55.44
CA LYS A 745 21.22 8.75 -54.81
C LYS A 745 20.75 9.51 -53.57
N VAL A 746 21.32 9.22 -52.41
CA VAL A 746 20.99 9.92 -51.17
C VAL A 746 22.23 10.69 -50.73
N THR A 747 22.09 12.01 -50.57
CA THR A 747 23.16 12.88 -50.01
C THR A 747 22.72 13.40 -48.67
N ILE A 748 23.52 13.15 -47.62
CA ILE A 748 23.28 13.58 -46.24
C ILE A 748 24.33 14.63 -45.90
N ARG A 749 23.91 15.89 -45.69
CA ARG A 749 24.82 16.99 -45.32
C ARG A 749 24.87 17.20 -43.80
N LEU A 750 26.05 17.10 -43.28
CA LEU A 750 26.40 17.41 -41.91
C LEU A 750 27.06 18.82 -41.83
N SER A 751 27.57 19.21 -40.67
CA SER A 751 28.20 20.53 -40.47
C SER A 751 29.46 20.75 -41.26
N ASP A 752 30.24 19.70 -41.50
CA ASP A 752 31.60 19.74 -42.04
C ASP A 752 31.76 18.86 -43.28
N ARG A 753 30.81 18.00 -43.60
CA ARG A 753 30.91 17.01 -44.65
C ARG A 753 29.53 16.62 -45.23
N ALA A 754 29.56 16.06 -46.40
CA ALA A 754 28.42 15.36 -47.00
C ALA A 754 28.76 13.86 -47.13
N ILE A 755 27.78 13.01 -46.83
CA ILE A 755 27.88 11.55 -47.01
C ILE A 755 26.96 11.23 -48.19
N VAL A 756 27.52 10.61 -49.25
CA VAL A 756 26.83 10.31 -50.50
C VAL A 756 26.71 8.78 -50.63
N LEU A 757 25.48 8.32 -50.78
CA LEU A 757 25.10 6.94 -51.08
C LEU A 757 24.55 6.91 -52.51
N ASP A 758 25.33 6.38 -53.45
CA ASP A 758 25.08 6.54 -54.90
C ASP A 758 23.86 5.76 -55.41
N SER A 759 23.47 4.67 -54.77
CA SER A 759 22.40 3.79 -55.30
C SER A 759 21.73 2.99 -54.20
N ILE A 760 20.80 3.60 -53.49
CA ILE A 760 19.99 2.91 -52.43
C ILE A 760 18.67 2.44 -53.07
N SER A 761 18.37 1.15 -52.92
CA SER A 761 17.11 0.55 -53.37
C SER A 761 16.03 0.72 -52.30
N PHE A 762 14.85 1.09 -52.69
CA PHE A 762 13.68 1.20 -51.83
C PHE A 762 12.57 0.24 -52.27
N GLU A 763 11.96 -0.45 -51.33
CA GLU A 763 10.85 -1.35 -51.57
C GLU A 763 9.53 -0.54 -51.63
N LYS A 764 8.72 -0.76 -52.65
CA LYS A 764 7.45 -0.06 -52.82
C LYS A 764 6.51 -0.34 -51.64
N GLY A 765 5.92 0.72 -51.09
CA GLY A 765 4.97 0.63 -49.99
C GLY A 765 5.60 0.34 -48.64
N LYS A 766 6.94 0.43 -48.51
CA LYS A 766 7.64 0.20 -47.28
C LYS A 766 8.48 1.39 -46.85
N LYS A 767 8.71 1.50 -45.52
CA LYS A 767 9.65 2.44 -44.93
C LYS A 767 11.00 1.78 -44.71
N THR A 768 12.04 2.40 -45.27
CA THR A 768 13.42 1.98 -45.06
C THR A 768 14.10 2.91 -44.06
N ILE A 769 14.59 2.35 -42.92
CA ILE A 769 15.42 3.05 -41.95
C ILE A 769 16.88 2.71 -42.25
N LEU A 770 17.70 3.76 -42.45
CA LEU A 770 19.12 3.63 -42.68
C LEU A 770 19.90 4.23 -41.51
N SER A 771 20.95 3.58 -41.11
CA SER A 771 21.91 4.13 -40.14
C SER A 771 23.33 3.85 -40.58
N LEU A 772 24.22 4.81 -40.42
CA LEU A 772 25.64 4.71 -40.70
C LEU A 772 26.47 5.45 -39.65
N ASP A 773 27.70 5.00 -39.45
CA ASP A 773 28.63 5.64 -38.54
C ASP A 773 29.36 6.80 -39.22
N MET A 774 29.47 7.93 -38.53
CA MET A 774 30.11 9.14 -39.02
C MET A 774 31.66 8.98 -39.15
N GLU A 775 32.26 8.21 -38.27
CA GLU A 775 33.70 7.98 -38.20
C GLU A 775 34.16 6.76 -39.03
N GLN A 776 33.31 5.73 -39.06
CA GLN A 776 33.51 4.50 -39.81
C GLN A 776 32.49 4.40 -40.93
N VAL A 777 32.65 5.25 -41.95
CA VAL A 777 31.72 5.32 -43.08
C VAL A 777 31.73 4.01 -43.86
N PRO A 778 30.56 3.41 -44.17
CA PRO A 778 30.46 2.16 -44.91
C PRO A 778 31.02 2.30 -46.33
N LYS A 779 31.50 1.17 -46.94
CA LYS A 779 32.09 1.15 -48.26
C LYS A 779 31.17 1.64 -49.36
N GLU A 780 29.84 1.55 -49.16
CA GLU A 780 28.80 1.98 -50.07
C GLU A 780 28.59 3.52 -50.04
N ALA A 781 29.24 4.18 -49.15
CA ALA A 781 29.11 5.64 -48.99
C ALA A 781 30.44 6.37 -49.28
N LYS A 782 30.34 7.56 -49.82
CA LYS A 782 31.48 8.47 -50.07
C LYS A 782 31.37 9.69 -49.16
N THR A 783 32.44 10.06 -48.55
CA THR A 783 32.54 11.33 -47.79
C THR A 783 33.07 12.42 -48.67
N VAL A 784 32.40 13.55 -48.72
CA VAL A 784 32.82 14.77 -49.40
C VAL A 784 32.93 15.86 -48.33
N TRP A 785 34.11 16.39 -48.12
CA TRP A 785 34.32 17.49 -47.15
C TRP A 785 33.81 18.81 -47.79
N LEU A 786 33.11 19.61 -46.97
CA LEU A 786 32.45 20.87 -47.37
C LEU A 786 33.40 22.05 -47.16
#